data_8ba203fe66d711c69cf0ece4f80c646c
#
_entry.id   8ba203fe66d711c69cf0ece4f80c646c
#
_cell.length_a   1.000
_cell.length_b   1.000
_cell.length_c   1.000
_cell.angle_alpha   90.00
_cell.angle_beta   90.00
_cell.angle_gamma   90.00
#
_symmetry.space_group_name_H-M   'P 1'
#
loop_
_entity.id
_entity.type
_entity.pdbx_description
1 polymer ?
#
loop_
_entity_poly.entity_id
_entity_poly.type
_entity_poly.pdbx_seq_one_letter_code
_entity_poly.pdbx_strand_id
1 'polypeptide(L)'
;MQLHRNDPFEPDPVDTGVGKGRERTLLHDPTFRRQRPDLKQTLIEIQMKYIPTILAFATCSAGLHAQSATEAPANSQPEANQLPTTIVTGSLWESELERTTASVTVIDQARLETNGTQHFEDIVNAIPNLTWTGGSSRPRYIQIRGIGENSQFEGETPDSAVRFLIDDLDLTGLGTVGNLFDVQQVEVLRGPQAGAFGANAAGGVIRIVTNEPTPYWTGQVEGTVGEDSLVAGGLAVGGPIIESDPEKLTFRLALHQLNQDGFRDNQFLGKDDTNGRDELTTRLKLRWLANDDWQWDGTLLYADADNGYDEFSLDNTEFDTFSDQPGRDEQKTVAGSIRGIWTGLDNVDFTTITSYTDTDSLYSYDSDWGAGFGAPIPADSGYSGMLSLDRERDVFSEELRFDSKDKSDALGFIDRWTVGLYYHQVEEDSHILYEDFDFADNAEVTSDYDSRTYAIYGQFAHDFSERTRFIVGLRYERHEVDFKSLTLDNSDLDFNTIPDLLDSGNDGIEDNLWGGKITLEHDLTDEQMLFASVTRGYKAGGANTGAFRAVDDPSTYDSETLWNYEIGLNSQWFEGKVETKLTLFYLDRSDAQLRDSDGAGGFFRYFTDNQGNADHYGLEAEAYWYVSNNITVSGGLGLLESKSDYTDRELSNTPSFTFNARIDYEIGNGFFANLEAVGSGEYYESNSHREKRNAFAVFNGAIGYRHEGWTLTLWGKNLFDEAYEKRVFFFDNFHPDDGFVLGSNRRFENPADPQQFGITANYRW
;
A
#
# COMPACT_ATOMS: atom_id res chain seq x y z
N MET A 1 -58.73 -14.88 18.78
CA MET A 1 -59.45 -15.80 19.71
C MET A 1 -58.40 -16.25 20.72
N GLN A 2 -58.52 -15.72 21.97
CA GLN A 2 -58.00 -16.15 23.28
C GLN A 2 -56.59 -16.73 23.39
N LEU A 3 -55.62 -15.99 23.94
CA LEU A 3 -55.26 -15.82 25.36
C LEU A 3 -55.04 -17.14 26.15
N HIS A 4 -53.78 -17.42 26.50
CA HIS A 4 -53.51 -17.95 27.84
C HIS A 4 -52.14 -17.43 28.35
N ARG A 5 -52.21 -16.67 29.42
CA ARG A 5 -51.14 -16.30 30.38
C ARG A 5 -50.84 -17.53 31.24
N ASN A 6 -49.58 -17.69 31.69
CA ASN A 6 -49.24 -18.18 33.03
C ASN A 6 -47.85 -17.63 33.44
N ASP A 7 -47.84 -16.84 34.48
CA ASP A 7 -46.77 -16.54 35.43
C ASP A 7 -46.82 -17.56 36.59
N PRO A 8 -45.94 -17.51 37.61
CA PRO A 8 -44.50 -17.27 37.76
C PRO A 8 -43.80 -18.38 38.57
N PHE A 9 -42.46 -18.43 38.53
CA PHE A 9 -41.67 -19.20 39.50
C PHE A 9 -40.86 -18.28 40.40
N GLU A 10 -41.05 -18.36 41.72
CA GLU A 10 -40.24 -17.78 42.79
C GLU A 10 -38.89 -18.50 42.92
N PRO A 11 -37.82 -17.83 43.33
CA PRO A 11 -36.53 -18.49 43.60
C PRO A 11 -36.36 -18.81 45.10
N ASP A 12 -35.81 -19.98 45.38
CA ASP A 12 -35.35 -20.42 46.69
C ASP A 12 -34.04 -19.73 47.12
N PRO A 13 -33.80 -19.53 48.42
CA PRO A 13 -32.68 -18.75 48.93
C PRO A 13 -31.38 -19.56 49.00
N VAL A 14 -30.29 -18.96 48.53
CA VAL A 14 -28.92 -19.50 48.62
C VAL A 14 -28.20 -18.90 49.83
N ASP A 15 -27.60 -19.81 50.56
CA ASP A 15 -26.84 -19.75 51.79
C ASP A 15 -25.62 -18.79 51.73
N THR A 16 -25.48 -17.95 52.76
CA THR A 16 -24.36 -16.99 52.91
C THR A 16 -23.15 -17.67 53.55
N GLY A 17 -22.15 -18.03 52.76
CA GLY A 17 -20.84 -18.42 53.25
C GLY A 17 -19.84 -17.27 53.19
N VAL A 18 -19.54 -16.67 54.32
CA VAL A 18 -18.51 -15.63 54.46
C VAL A 18 -17.11 -16.22 54.31
N GLY A 19 -16.44 -15.91 53.19
CA GLY A 19 -15.01 -16.18 52.98
C GLY A 19 -14.22 -14.92 52.81
N LYS A 20 -13.38 -14.58 53.78
CA LYS A 20 -12.43 -13.45 53.73
C LYS A 20 -11.44 -13.67 52.59
N GLY A 21 -11.54 -12.95 51.52
CA GLY A 21 -10.59 -12.84 50.39
C GLY A 21 -9.87 -11.50 50.44
N ARG A 22 -8.55 -11.57 50.32
CA ARG A 22 -7.61 -10.46 50.40
C ARG A 22 -7.86 -9.43 49.31
N GLU A 23 -7.93 -8.19 49.69
CA GLU A 23 -7.71 -7.01 48.84
C GLU A 23 -6.36 -7.17 48.12
N ARG A 24 -6.35 -7.29 46.83
CA ARG A 24 -5.20 -7.00 45.96
C ARG A 24 -5.45 -5.63 45.37
N THR A 25 -4.81 -4.66 45.98
CA THR A 25 -4.54 -3.36 45.39
C THR A 25 -3.72 -3.57 44.13
N LEU A 26 -4.27 -3.38 42.95
CA LEU A 26 -3.54 -3.21 41.71
C LEU A 26 -2.89 -1.83 41.77
N LEU A 27 -1.67 -1.79 42.29
CA LEU A 27 -0.76 -0.65 42.11
C LEU A 27 -0.32 -0.64 40.65
N HIS A 28 -0.66 0.42 39.97
CA HIS A 28 -0.05 0.83 38.72
C HIS A 28 1.46 0.85 38.91
N ASP A 29 2.18 -0.08 38.31
CA ASP A 29 3.64 -0.09 38.25
C ASP A 29 4.06 0.41 36.87
N PRO A 30 4.53 1.66 36.75
CA PRO A 30 4.94 2.25 35.46
C PRO A 30 6.31 1.75 34.95
N THR A 31 6.80 0.60 35.45
CA THR A 31 8.19 0.14 35.20
C THR A 31 8.32 -1.05 34.25
N PHE A 32 7.30 -1.44 33.51
CA PHE A 32 7.43 -2.42 32.42
C PHE A 32 7.61 -1.78 31.03
N ARG A 33 8.32 -0.64 30.93
CA ARG A 33 9.01 -0.29 29.68
C ARG A 33 10.27 -1.12 29.62
N ARG A 34 10.35 -2.07 28.69
CA ARG A 34 11.63 -2.65 28.27
C ARG A 34 12.53 -1.47 27.91
N GLN A 35 13.62 -1.26 28.65
CA GLN A 35 14.69 -0.33 28.26
C GLN A 35 15.32 -0.88 26.97
N ARG A 36 14.77 -0.52 25.82
CA ARG A 36 15.50 -0.61 24.54
C ARG A 36 16.64 0.42 24.62
N PRO A 37 17.86 0.11 24.14
CA PRO A 37 18.90 1.13 24.02
C PRO A 37 18.39 2.22 23.09
N ASP A 38 18.49 3.45 23.51
CA ASP A 38 17.95 4.65 22.85
C ASP A 38 18.72 4.95 21.55
N LEU A 39 18.46 4.18 20.51
CA LEU A 39 18.92 4.44 19.14
C LEU A 39 18.40 5.80 18.64
N LYS A 40 17.27 6.30 19.18
CA LYS A 40 16.69 7.62 18.88
C LYS A 40 17.68 8.75 19.24
N GLN A 41 18.32 8.70 20.40
CA GLN A 41 19.30 9.74 20.77
C GLN A 41 20.56 9.72 19.89
N THR A 42 21.02 8.56 19.49
CA THR A 42 22.21 8.44 18.63
C THR A 42 21.93 8.92 17.20
N LEU A 43 20.73 8.66 16.65
CA LEU A 43 20.33 9.11 15.33
C LEU A 43 20.03 10.62 15.30
N ILE A 44 19.37 11.18 16.33
CA ILE A 44 19.10 12.62 16.45
C ILE A 44 20.40 13.42 16.59
N GLU A 45 21.39 12.92 17.33
CA GLU A 45 22.72 13.55 17.41
C GLU A 45 23.47 13.52 16.07
N ILE A 46 23.25 12.50 15.24
CA ILE A 46 23.78 12.41 13.88
C ILE A 46 23.05 13.39 12.94
N GLN A 47 21.72 13.52 13.03
CA GLN A 47 20.96 14.46 12.21
C GLN A 47 21.36 15.92 12.46
N MET A 48 21.45 16.38 13.71
CA MET A 48 21.77 17.78 14.00
C MET A 48 23.23 18.17 13.73
N LYS A 49 24.15 17.22 13.60
CA LYS A 49 25.58 17.51 13.47
C LYS A 49 26.10 17.50 12.03
N TYR A 50 25.44 16.81 11.11
CA TYR A 50 25.99 16.53 9.78
C TYR A 50 25.17 17.04 8.59
N ILE A 51 23.92 17.47 8.77
CA ILE A 51 23.11 18.09 7.70
C ILE A 51 23.79 19.34 7.10
N PRO A 52 24.40 20.25 7.85
CA PRO A 52 25.15 21.37 7.26
C PRO A 52 26.39 20.95 6.48
N THR A 53 26.95 19.78 6.76
CA THR A 53 28.16 19.27 6.10
C THR A 53 27.85 18.62 4.76
N ILE A 54 26.69 18.02 4.61
CA ILE A 54 26.22 17.39 3.35
C ILE A 54 25.87 18.48 2.31
N LEU A 55 25.23 19.58 2.73
CA LEU A 55 25.01 20.73 1.84
C LEU A 55 26.32 21.42 1.41
N ALA A 56 27.36 21.37 2.23
CA ALA A 56 28.68 21.94 1.88
C ALA A 56 29.46 21.05 0.90
N PHE A 57 29.22 19.74 0.86
CA PHE A 57 29.84 18.84 -0.13
C PHE A 57 29.24 18.98 -1.53
N ALA A 58 27.95 19.30 -1.65
CA ALA A 58 27.30 19.54 -2.96
C ALA A 58 27.83 20.79 -3.68
N THR A 59 28.37 21.77 -2.95
CA THR A 59 28.94 22.99 -3.55
C THR A 59 30.44 22.89 -3.85
N CYS A 60 31.15 21.86 -3.35
CA CYS A 60 32.59 21.68 -3.60
C CYS A 60 32.93 20.76 -4.79
N SER A 61 31.98 19.98 -5.32
CA SER A 61 32.24 19.03 -6.40
C SER A 61 32.24 19.60 -7.82
N ALA A 62 31.97 20.89 -8.00
CA ALA A 62 32.06 21.57 -9.31
C ALA A 62 33.49 21.76 -9.84
N GLY A 63 34.50 21.20 -9.20
CA GLY A 63 35.92 21.37 -9.53
C GLY A 63 36.72 20.10 -9.79
N LEU A 64 36.11 18.91 -9.76
CA LEU A 64 36.85 17.68 -10.07
C LEU A 64 36.85 17.45 -11.60
N HIS A 65 38.04 17.59 -12.16
CA HIS A 65 38.36 17.33 -13.55
C HIS A 65 37.90 15.91 -13.94
N ALA A 66 37.11 15.83 -14.99
CA ALA A 66 36.83 14.61 -15.72
C ALA A 66 38.15 14.04 -16.27
N GLN A 67 38.78 13.12 -15.55
CA GLN A 67 39.71 12.19 -16.17
C GLN A 67 38.89 11.13 -16.90
N SER A 68 39.24 10.91 -18.15
CA SER A 68 38.57 10.06 -19.12
C SER A 68 37.98 8.81 -18.49
N ALA A 69 36.66 8.81 -18.33
CA ALA A 69 35.89 7.62 -18.12
C ALA A 69 36.17 6.67 -19.30
N THR A 70 36.58 5.46 -19.03
CA THR A 70 36.41 4.35 -19.97
C THR A 70 34.97 4.39 -20.40
N GLU A 71 34.69 4.57 -21.69
CA GLU A 71 33.36 4.64 -22.25
C GLU A 71 32.52 3.52 -21.64
N ALA A 72 31.46 3.89 -20.93
CA ALA A 72 30.38 2.95 -20.63
C ALA A 72 30.03 2.23 -21.93
N PRO A 73 29.77 0.91 -21.93
CA PRO A 73 29.34 0.23 -23.13
C PRO A 73 28.19 1.03 -23.71
N ALA A 74 28.39 1.56 -24.92
CA ALA A 74 27.40 2.37 -25.60
C ALA A 74 26.07 1.63 -25.45
N ASN A 75 25.10 2.28 -24.77
CA ASN A 75 23.75 1.80 -24.69
C ASN A 75 23.41 1.36 -26.12
N SER A 76 23.31 0.05 -26.35
CA SER A 76 22.84 -0.47 -27.62
C SER A 76 21.41 0.12 -27.70
N GLN A 77 21.25 1.20 -28.45
CA GLN A 77 19.92 1.68 -28.79
C GLN A 77 19.21 0.44 -29.32
N PRO A 78 18.06 0.03 -28.75
CA PRO A 78 17.30 -1.08 -29.30
C PRO A 78 17.13 -0.78 -30.78
N GLU A 79 17.28 -1.82 -31.61
CA GLU A 79 16.99 -1.70 -33.04
C GLU A 79 15.64 -1.03 -33.15
N ALA A 80 15.55 0.07 -33.89
CA ALA A 80 14.52 1.11 -33.83
C ALA A 80 13.10 0.64 -34.15
N ASN A 81 12.63 -0.48 -33.64
CA ASN A 81 11.30 -1.06 -33.87
C ASN A 81 10.84 -2.11 -32.84
N GLN A 82 11.55 -2.38 -31.76
CA GLN A 82 11.11 -3.33 -30.72
C GLN A 82 11.04 -2.66 -29.34
N LEU A 83 10.01 -3.01 -28.57
CA LEU A 83 9.89 -2.62 -27.16
C LEU A 83 11.09 -3.14 -26.35
N PRO A 84 11.62 -2.40 -25.39
CA PRO A 84 12.60 -2.94 -24.47
C PRO A 84 11.95 -4.10 -23.69
N THR A 85 12.65 -5.21 -23.55
CA THR A 85 12.18 -6.33 -22.74
C THR A 85 12.04 -5.90 -21.29
N THR A 86 10.83 -5.98 -20.76
CA THR A 86 10.52 -5.69 -19.36
C THR A 86 10.49 -7.00 -18.57
N ILE A 87 11.25 -7.08 -17.49
CA ILE A 87 11.30 -8.24 -16.60
C ILE A 87 10.38 -8.02 -15.40
N VAL A 88 9.49 -8.97 -15.15
CA VAL A 88 8.65 -9.03 -13.95
C VAL A 88 9.38 -9.82 -12.88
N THR A 89 9.58 -9.20 -11.73
CA THR A 89 10.32 -9.75 -10.59
C THR A 89 9.42 -10.11 -9.41
N GLY A 90 8.16 -9.68 -9.43
CA GLY A 90 7.15 -9.95 -8.41
C GLY A 90 6.54 -11.36 -8.49
N SER A 91 7.28 -12.36 -8.95
CA SER A 91 6.90 -13.77 -8.97
C SER A 91 8.08 -14.63 -8.49
N LEU A 92 7.84 -15.89 -8.13
CA LEU A 92 8.92 -16.80 -7.70
C LEU A 92 10.01 -16.97 -8.77
N TRP A 93 9.64 -16.88 -10.03
CA TRP A 93 10.56 -16.88 -11.16
C TRP A 93 10.42 -15.57 -11.93
N GLU A 94 11.53 -14.90 -12.11
CA GLU A 94 11.59 -13.76 -13.02
C GLU A 94 11.17 -14.21 -14.42
N SER A 95 10.37 -13.40 -15.08
CA SER A 95 9.88 -13.66 -16.43
C SER A 95 9.82 -12.38 -17.23
N GLU A 96 10.01 -12.48 -18.53
CA GLU A 96 9.67 -11.40 -19.44
C GLU A 96 8.18 -11.08 -19.31
N LEU A 97 7.83 -9.81 -19.37
CA LEU A 97 6.46 -9.33 -19.23
C LEU A 97 5.48 -10.05 -20.17
N GLU A 98 5.95 -10.37 -21.38
CA GLU A 98 5.20 -11.06 -22.43
C GLU A 98 4.98 -12.55 -22.12
N ARG A 99 5.83 -13.13 -21.27
CA ARG A 99 5.79 -14.54 -20.85
C ARG A 99 5.18 -14.73 -19.46
N THR A 100 4.69 -13.66 -18.86
CA THR A 100 4.12 -13.72 -17.52
C THR A 100 2.71 -14.30 -17.55
N THR A 101 2.45 -15.34 -16.74
CA THR A 101 1.15 -16.03 -16.59
C THR A 101 0.33 -15.49 -15.44
N ALA A 102 0.31 -14.18 -15.33
CA ALA A 102 -0.53 -13.42 -14.39
C ALA A 102 -0.94 -12.11 -15.05
N SER A 103 -2.05 -11.55 -14.60
CA SER A 103 -2.39 -10.18 -14.96
C SER A 103 -1.46 -9.23 -14.21
N VAL A 104 -0.60 -8.51 -14.94
CA VAL A 104 0.40 -7.61 -14.36
C VAL A 104 0.52 -6.33 -15.15
N THR A 105 0.54 -5.19 -14.44
CA THR A 105 0.94 -3.89 -14.98
C THR A 105 2.34 -3.56 -14.50
N VAL A 106 3.19 -3.12 -15.41
CA VAL A 106 4.53 -2.58 -15.09
C VAL A 106 4.59 -1.12 -15.54
N ILE A 107 4.95 -0.23 -14.63
CA ILE A 107 5.22 1.17 -14.90
C ILE A 107 6.72 1.38 -14.76
N ASP A 108 7.38 1.63 -15.88
CA ASP A 108 8.83 1.77 -15.95
C ASP A 108 9.33 3.17 -15.52
N GLN A 109 10.63 3.27 -15.29
CA GLN A 109 11.30 4.51 -14.89
C GLN A 109 11.04 5.67 -15.88
N ALA A 110 10.99 5.41 -17.18
CA ALA A 110 10.79 6.45 -18.18
C ALA A 110 9.40 7.10 -18.05
N ARG A 111 8.38 6.31 -17.74
CA ARG A 111 7.02 6.82 -17.49
C ARG A 111 6.94 7.57 -16.15
N LEU A 112 7.58 7.05 -15.09
CA LEU A 112 7.61 7.70 -13.77
C LEU A 112 8.21 9.12 -13.83
N GLU A 113 9.27 9.32 -14.61
CA GLU A 113 10.02 10.59 -14.66
C GLU A 113 9.38 11.68 -15.49
N THR A 114 8.40 11.35 -16.34
CA THR A 114 7.88 12.31 -17.34
C THR A 114 6.65 13.09 -16.88
N ASN A 115 5.98 12.74 -15.77
CA ASN A 115 4.72 13.34 -15.35
C ASN A 115 4.80 14.08 -14.00
N GLY A 116 5.99 14.38 -13.50
CA GLY A 116 6.15 14.98 -12.17
C GLY A 116 5.72 14.04 -11.05
N THR A 117 5.83 12.73 -11.28
CA THR A 117 5.45 11.69 -10.33
C THR A 117 6.43 11.69 -9.15
N GLN A 118 5.91 11.79 -7.94
CA GLN A 118 6.70 11.81 -6.71
C GLN A 118 6.41 10.59 -5.82
N HIS A 119 5.15 10.15 -5.81
CA HIS A 119 4.68 9.10 -4.92
C HIS A 119 3.82 8.07 -5.68
N PHE A 120 3.64 6.87 -5.11
CA PHE A 120 2.76 5.81 -5.65
C PHE A 120 1.32 6.30 -5.89
N GLU A 121 0.83 7.24 -5.09
CA GLU A 121 -0.47 7.92 -5.26
C GLU A 121 -0.67 8.44 -6.69
N ASP A 122 0.37 9.04 -7.28
CA ASP A 122 0.31 9.64 -8.61
C ASP A 122 0.02 8.65 -9.75
N ILE A 123 0.19 7.35 -9.50
CA ILE A 123 0.03 6.30 -10.52
C ILE A 123 -1.11 5.31 -10.24
N VAL A 124 -1.76 5.40 -9.08
CA VAL A 124 -2.84 4.47 -8.69
C VAL A 124 -3.93 4.39 -9.76
N ASN A 125 -4.43 5.54 -10.23
CA ASN A 125 -5.50 5.61 -11.23
C ASN A 125 -5.07 5.16 -12.65
N ALA A 126 -3.78 4.96 -12.88
CA ALA A 126 -3.26 4.46 -14.16
C ALA A 126 -3.23 2.92 -14.23
N ILE A 127 -3.65 2.21 -13.17
CA ILE A 127 -3.58 0.75 -13.06
C ILE A 127 -4.99 0.17 -13.13
N PRO A 128 -5.30 -0.71 -14.13
CA PRO A 128 -6.62 -1.31 -14.26
C PRO A 128 -7.04 -2.11 -13.02
N ASN A 129 -8.30 -1.97 -12.58
CA ASN A 129 -8.91 -2.65 -11.43
C ASN A 129 -8.15 -2.48 -10.11
N LEU A 130 -7.41 -1.38 -9.97
CA LEU A 130 -6.84 -0.94 -8.72
C LEU A 130 -7.59 0.30 -8.24
N THR A 131 -7.99 0.32 -6.98
CA THR A 131 -8.64 1.45 -6.31
C THR A 131 -7.95 1.76 -5.00
N TRP A 132 -8.12 2.96 -4.54
CA TRP A 132 -7.67 3.43 -3.25
C TRP A 132 -8.82 4.12 -2.53
N THR A 133 -9.05 3.73 -1.29
CA THR A 133 -9.99 4.43 -0.41
C THR A 133 -9.24 5.54 0.31
N GLY A 134 -9.63 6.80 0.10
CA GLY A 134 -9.11 7.94 0.85
C GLY A 134 -9.34 7.77 2.36
N GLY A 135 -8.74 8.62 3.18
CA GLY A 135 -8.81 8.53 4.64
C GLY A 135 -7.42 8.42 5.27
N SER A 136 -6.39 8.74 4.49
CA SER A 136 -5.00 8.92 4.90
C SER A 136 -4.32 9.89 3.94
N SER A 137 -3.27 10.55 4.36
CA SER A 137 -2.52 11.51 3.52
C SER A 137 -1.89 10.86 2.28
N ARG A 138 -1.65 9.52 2.34
CA ARG A 138 -1.08 8.70 1.26
C ARG A 138 -1.83 7.36 1.15
N PRO A 139 -1.82 6.69 -0.03
CA PRO A 139 -2.51 5.41 -0.24
C PRO A 139 -2.06 4.32 0.73
N ARG A 140 -2.92 3.99 1.68
CA ARG A 140 -2.72 2.92 2.66
C ARG A 140 -3.70 1.78 2.41
N TYR A 141 -4.94 2.10 2.09
CA TYR A 141 -6.03 1.16 1.89
C TYR A 141 -6.28 0.94 0.41
N ILE A 142 -5.67 -0.10 -0.13
CA ILE A 142 -5.65 -0.40 -1.56
C ILE A 142 -6.48 -1.66 -1.82
N GLN A 143 -7.27 -1.64 -2.88
CA GLN A 143 -8.02 -2.79 -3.36
C GLN A 143 -7.59 -3.14 -4.79
N ILE A 144 -7.44 -4.41 -5.05
CA ILE A 144 -7.21 -4.97 -6.38
C ILE A 144 -8.37 -5.88 -6.72
N ARG A 145 -9.08 -5.63 -7.82
CA ARG A 145 -10.31 -6.34 -8.20
C ARG A 145 -11.39 -6.30 -7.10
N GLY A 146 -11.43 -5.21 -6.30
CA GLY A 146 -12.34 -5.06 -5.16
C GLY A 146 -11.99 -5.89 -3.93
N ILE A 147 -10.77 -6.44 -3.86
CA ILE A 147 -10.26 -7.17 -2.70
C ILE A 147 -9.14 -6.36 -2.08
N GLY A 148 -9.26 -6.07 -0.81
CA GLY A 148 -8.35 -5.23 -0.04
C GLY A 148 -9.08 -4.57 1.12
N GLU A 149 -8.39 -3.67 1.80
CA GLU A 149 -8.94 -2.98 2.97
C GLU A 149 -9.73 -1.73 2.55
N ASN A 150 -10.89 -1.52 3.16
CA ASN A 150 -11.80 -0.39 2.89
C ASN A 150 -11.78 0.61 4.02
N SER A 151 -10.64 1.00 4.51
CA SER A 151 -10.61 1.36 5.84
C SER A 151 -10.48 2.80 6.25
N GLN A 152 -10.85 3.01 7.46
CA GLN A 152 -10.36 4.00 8.42
C GLN A 152 -9.55 3.29 9.50
N PHE A 153 -8.79 4.05 10.25
CA PHE A 153 -7.89 3.57 11.29
C PHE A 153 -8.62 2.87 12.44
N GLU A 154 -9.86 3.25 12.73
CA GLU A 154 -10.65 2.55 13.73
C GLU A 154 -11.03 1.16 13.20
N GLY A 155 -10.55 0.13 13.85
CA GLY A 155 -10.76 -1.27 13.48
C GLY A 155 -9.91 -1.73 12.29
N GLU A 156 -8.82 -1.05 11.97
CA GLU A 156 -7.80 -1.56 11.06
C GLU A 156 -7.15 -2.81 11.64
N THR A 157 -6.95 -3.81 10.79
CA THR A 157 -6.20 -5.00 11.15
C THR A 157 -4.79 -4.91 10.53
N PRO A 158 -3.74 -5.42 11.20
CA PRO A 158 -2.39 -5.41 10.64
C PRO A 158 -2.23 -6.20 9.33
N ASP A 159 -3.14 -7.15 9.09
CA ASP A 159 -3.10 -8.07 7.94
C ASP A 159 -3.92 -7.53 6.77
N SER A 160 -3.26 -6.97 5.77
CA SER A 160 -3.89 -6.51 4.52
C SER A 160 -4.01 -7.63 3.49
N ALA A 161 -5.02 -7.56 2.61
CA ALA A 161 -5.18 -8.49 1.48
C ALA A 161 -4.32 -8.13 0.26
N VAL A 162 -3.71 -6.94 0.23
CA VAL A 162 -2.80 -6.49 -0.83
C VAL A 162 -1.42 -6.25 -0.22
N ARG A 163 -0.44 -7.02 -0.67
CA ARG A 163 0.94 -6.89 -0.21
C ARG A 163 1.64 -5.72 -0.89
N PHE A 164 2.36 -4.91 -0.11
CA PHE A 164 3.13 -3.76 -0.59
C PHE A 164 4.61 -3.95 -0.26
N LEU A 165 5.45 -4.04 -1.30
CA LEU A 165 6.87 -4.35 -1.17
C LEU A 165 7.73 -3.25 -1.78
N ILE A 166 8.84 -2.91 -1.13
CA ILE A 166 9.95 -2.16 -1.73
C ILE A 166 11.18 -3.07 -1.72
N ASP A 167 11.60 -3.53 -2.90
CA ASP A 167 12.61 -4.59 -3.06
C ASP A 167 12.22 -5.85 -2.25
N ASP A 168 12.97 -6.15 -1.18
CA ASP A 168 12.73 -7.28 -0.26
C ASP A 168 12.08 -6.87 1.08
N LEU A 169 11.71 -5.59 1.21
CA LEU A 169 11.10 -5.06 2.43
C LEU A 169 9.59 -5.17 2.35
N ASP A 170 8.98 -5.79 3.36
CA ASP A 170 7.53 -5.82 3.52
C ASP A 170 7.05 -4.55 4.25
N LEU A 171 6.31 -3.73 3.53
CA LEU A 171 5.77 -2.46 3.98
C LEU A 171 4.24 -2.43 3.81
N THR A 172 3.62 -3.59 3.92
CA THR A 172 2.17 -3.79 3.79
C THR A 172 1.41 -2.95 4.83
N GLY A 173 0.45 -2.15 4.37
CA GLY A 173 -0.31 -1.22 5.23
C GLY A 173 0.43 0.08 5.61
N LEU A 174 1.61 0.34 5.04
CA LEU A 174 2.44 1.50 5.34
C LEU A 174 2.56 2.42 4.10
N GLY A 175 1.46 3.04 3.67
CA GLY A 175 1.34 3.77 2.41
C GLY A 175 2.27 4.96 2.22
N THR A 176 2.67 5.65 3.29
CA THR A 176 3.52 6.87 3.24
C THR A 176 4.95 6.61 2.71
N VAL A 177 5.41 5.36 2.69
CA VAL A 177 6.76 4.98 2.19
C VAL A 177 6.85 4.85 0.67
N GLY A 178 5.76 5.11 -0.07
CA GLY A 178 5.64 4.89 -1.52
C GLY A 178 6.35 5.92 -2.41
N ASN A 179 7.45 6.52 -1.98
CA ASN A 179 8.26 7.46 -2.77
C ASN A 179 8.85 6.79 -4.01
N LEU A 180 8.78 7.47 -5.17
CA LEU A 180 9.18 6.94 -6.48
C LEU A 180 10.49 7.52 -7.03
N PHE A 181 11.23 8.31 -6.25
CA PHE A 181 12.55 8.76 -6.66
C PHE A 181 13.56 7.60 -6.71
N ASP A 182 14.34 7.52 -7.77
CA ASP A 182 15.35 6.47 -8.00
C ASP A 182 14.78 5.05 -8.04
N VAL A 183 13.59 4.90 -8.63
CA VAL A 183 12.89 3.64 -8.84
C VAL A 183 13.07 3.17 -10.28
N GLN A 184 13.34 1.87 -10.46
CA GLN A 184 13.47 1.23 -11.76
C GLN A 184 12.09 0.97 -12.39
N GLN A 185 11.17 0.38 -11.60
CA GLN A 185 9.81 0.08 -12.03
C GLN A 185 8.88 -0.16 -10.86
N VAL A 186 7.59 -0.04 -11.11
CA VAL A 186 6.51 -0.47 -10.21
C VAL A 186 5.75 -1.60 -10.89
N GLU A 187 5.61 -2.72 -10.19
CA GLU A 187 4.90 -3.91 -10.64
C GLU A 187 3.62 -4.08 -9.83
N VAL A 188 2.49 -4.30 -10.49
CA VAL A 188 1.21 -4.62 -9.83
C VAL A 188 0.67 -5.93 -10.37
N LEU A 189 0.76 -6.98 -9.58
CA LEU A 189 0.25 -8.31 -9.87
C LEU A 189 -1.17 -8.42 -9.32
N ARG A 190 -2.14 -8.68 -10.19
CA ARG A 190 -3.56 -8.73 -9.83
C ARG A 190 -4.03 -10.17 -9.60
N GLY A 191 -4.93 -10.32 -8.63
CA GLY A 191 -5.46 -11.61 -8.20
C GLY A 191 -4.55 -12.35 -7.22
N PRO A 192 -5.04 -13.46 -6.63
CA PRO A 192 -4.35 -14.14 -5.53
C PRO A 192 -2.95 -14.63 -5.90
N GLN A 193 -1.96 -14.27 -5.09
CA GLN A 193 -0.56 -14.68 -5.20
C GLN A 193 -0.14 -15.58 -4.02
N ALA A 194 -1.09 -16.29 -3.40
CA ALA A 194 -0.86 -17.07 -2.18
C ALA A 194 0.24 -18.14 -2.31
N GLY A 195 0.46 -18.70 -3.50
CA GLY A 195 1.53 -19.67 -3.72
C GLY A 195 2.94 -19.12 -3.49
N ALA A 196 3.15 -17.85 -3.81
CA ALA A 196 4.44 -17.16 -3.64
C ALA A 196 4.50 -16.36 -2.33
N PHE A 197 3.44 -15.60 -2.01
CA PHE A 197 3.47 -14.58 -0.96
C PHE A 197 2.62 -14.91 0.27
N GLY A 198 1.77 -15.96 0.24
CA GLY A 198 0.98 -16.38 1.39
C GLY A 198 -0.31 -15.57 1.61
N ALA A 199 -0.74 -15.47 2.88
CA ALA A 199 -2.04 -14.95 3.27
C ALA A 199 -2.29 -13.49 2.86
N ASN A 200 -1.28 -12.64 2.91
CA ASN A 200 -1.39 -11.21 2.69
C ASN A 200 -1.31 -10.82 1.21
N ALA A 201 -1.60 -11.74 0.30
CA ALA A 201 -1.62 -11.52 -1.14
C ALA A 201 -2.89 -12.07 -1.79
N ALA A 202 -4.03 -11.98 -1.10
CA ALA A 202 -5.33 -12.45 -1.58
C ALA A 202 -5.87 -11.59 -2.73
N GLY A 203 -5.71 -10.28 -2.67
CA GLY A 203 -6.06 -9.34 -3.75
C GLY A 203 -4.96 -9.20 -4.80
N GLY A 204 -3.70 -9.23 -4.38
CA GLY A 204 -2.55 -9.07 -5.25
C GLY A 204 -1.30 -8.58 -4.54
N VAL A 205 -0.32 -8.16 -5.33
CA VAL A 205 0.97 -7.65 -4.86
C VAL A 205 1.34 -6.38 -5.61
N ILE A 206 1.76 -5.36 -4.89
CA ILE A 206 2.41 -4.15 -5.40
C ILE A 206 3.87 -4.23 -5.03
N ARG A 207 4.76 -4.10 -6.01
CA ARG A 207 6.20 -4.12 -5.78
C ARG A 207 6.87 -2.92 -6.43
N ILE A 208 7.57 -2.13 -5.63
CA ILE A 208 8.46 -1.07 -6.09
C ILE A 208 9.86 -1.66 -6.16
N VAL A 209 10.44 -1.68 -7.37
CA VAL A 209 11.80 -2.15 -7.64
C VAL A 209 12.70 -0.94 -7.76
N THR A 210 13.68 -0.81 -6.88
CA THR A 210 14.58 0.34 -6.88
C THR A 210 15.83 0.09 -7.73
N ASN A 211 16.52 1.16 -8.14
CA ASN A 211 17.72 1.01 -8.95
C ASN A 211 18.85 0.27 -8.21
N GLU A 212 19.55 -0.61 -8.93
CA GLU A 212 20.60 -1.46 -8.39
C GLU A 212 21.98 -0.75 -8.33
N PRO A 213 22.88 -1.16 -7.41
CA PRO A 213 24.26 -0.76 -7.42
C PRO A 213 24.99 -1.19 -8.71
N THR A 214 25.83 -0.32 -9.27
CA THR A 214 26.56 -0.56 -10.52
C THR A 214 28.09 -0.60 -10.32
N PRO A 215 28.86 -1.35 -11.15
CA PRO A 215 30.31 -1.37 -11.07
C PRO A 215 31.00 -0.13 -11.70
N TYR A 216 30.21 0.85 -12.08
CA TYR A 216 30.67 2.14 -12.61
C TYR A 216 29.89 3.28 -11.92
N TRP A 217 30.51 4.46 -11.85
CA TRP A 217 29.88 5.61 -11.21
C TRP A 217 28.68 6.10 -12.01
N THR A 218 27.53 6.17 -11.33
CA THR A 218 26.28 6.73 -11.85
C THR A 218 25.66 7.63 -10.80
N GLY A 219 24.84 8.56 -11.26
CA GLY A 219 24.10 9.39 -10.33
C GLY A 219 22.98 10.15 -10.98
N GLN A 220 22.14 10.72 -10.13
CA GLN A 220 20.99 11.54 -10.49
C GLN A 220 20.82 12.66 -9.49
N VAL A 221 20.54 13.85 -9.98
CA VAL A 221 20.07 15.00 -9.17
C VAL A 221 18.76 15.45 -9.75
N GLU A 222 17.75 15.64 -8.90
CA GLU A 222 16.43 16.11 -9.28
C GLU A 222 16.01 17.30 -8.42
N GLY A 223 15.28 18.23 -9.01
CA GLY A 223 14.63 19.33 -8.31
C GLY A 223 13.28 19.64 -8.96
N THR A 224 12.25 19.70 -8.14
CA THR A 224 10.86 19.99 -8.54
C THR A 224 10.33 21.19 -7.80
N VAL A 225 9.60 22.06 -8.51
CA VAL A 225 8.81 23.15 -7.94
C VAL A 225 7.43 23.15 -8.61
N GLY A 226 6.39 23.46 -7.84
CA GLY A 226 5.01 23.46 -8.33
C GLY A 226 4.09 24.35 -7.54
N GLU A 227 2.79 24.22 -7.79
CA GLU A 227 1.73 24.91 -7.05
C GLU A 227 1.67 24.39 -5.61
N ASP A 228 0.93 25.07 -4.75
CA ASP A 228 0.79 24.79 -3.32
C ASP A 228 2.15 24.74 -2.61
N SER A 229 3.04 25.68 -2.98
CA SER A 229 4.42 25.77 -2.45
C SER A 229 5.24 24.47 -2.60
N LEU A 230 4.89 23.57 -3.54
CA LEU A 230 5.62 22.33 -3.75
C LEU A 230 7.09 22.60 -4.05
N VAL A 231 7.96 22.04 -3.23
CA VAL A 231 9.41 21.98 -3.43
C VAL A 231 9.88 20.56 -3.11
N ALA A 232 10.47 19.88 -4.10
CA ALA A 232 11.07 18.58 -3.87
C ALA A 232 12.49 18.53 -4.44
N GLY A 233 13.34 17.68 -3.85
CA GLY A 233 14.71 17.49 -4.30
C GLY A 233 15.22 16.08 -4.03
N GLY A 234 15.92 15.53 -5.02
CA GLY A 234 16.50 14.18 -4.94
C GLY A 234 17.97 14.14 -5.34
N LEU A 235 18.72 13.26 -4.68
CA LEU A 235 20.09 12.91 -5.02
C LEU A 235 20.25 11.40 -4.96
N ALA A 236 20.69 10.79 -6.06
CA ALA A 236 21.14 9.41 -6.05
C ALA A 236 22.58 9.32 -6.58
N VAL A 237 23.40 8.48 -5.95
CA VAL A 237 24.78 8.21 -6.37
C VAL A 237 25.14 6.76 -6.09
N GLY A 238 25.80 6.12 -7.03
CA GLY A 238 26.26 4.75 -6.90
C GLY A 238 27.54 4.49 -7.68
N GLY A 239 28.22 3.40 -7.33
CA GLY A 239 29.46 2.99 -7.99
C GLY A 239 30.24 1.96 -7.20
N PRO A 240 31.46 1.63 -7.66
CA PRO A 240 32.34 0.70 -6.98
C PRO A 240 32.96 1.34 -5.71
N ILE A 241 32.97 0.61 -4.60
CA ILE A 241 33.71 0.97 -3.39
C ILE A 241 35.19 0.58 -3.53
N ILE A 242 35.47 -0.49 -4.26
CA ILE A 242 36.81 -1.01 -4.49
C ILE A 242 37.20 -0.75 -5.95
N GLU A 243 37.90 0.32 -6.23
CA GLU A 243 38.29 0.72 -7.60
C GLU A 243 39.16 -0.31 -8.35
N SER A 244 39.97 -1.09 -7.61
CA SER A 244 40.81 -2.14 -8.20
C SER A 244 40.05 -3.40 -8.62
N ASP A 245 38.82 -3.57 -8.11
CA ASP A 245 37.91 -4.66 -8.43
C ASP A 245 36.48 -4.09 -8.37
N PRO A 246 36.03 -3.39 -9.43
CA PRO A 246 34.82 -2.59 -9.40
C PRO A 246 33.53 -3.39 -9.19
N GLU A 247 33.51 -4.66 -9.55
CA GLU A 247 32.34 -5.54 -9.39
C GLU A 247 32.21 -6.10 -7.98
N LYS A 248 33.32 -6.12 -7.20
CA LYS A 248 33.39 -6.84 -5.92
C LYS A 248 32.50 -6.26 -4.84
N LEU A 249 32.46 -4.93 -4.73
CA LEU A 249 31.66 -4.23 -3.74
C LEU A 249 31.15 -2.92 -4.34
N THR A 250 29.87 -2.85 -4.56
CA THR A 250 29.19 -1.69 -5.13
C THR A 250 28.15 -1.14 -4.18
N PHE A 251 27.79 0.12 -4.33
CA PHE A 251 26.75 0.77 -3.54
C PHE A 251 25.88 1.66 -4.40
N ARG A 252 24.67 1.96 -3.87
CA ARG A 252 23.78 3.02 -4.34
C ARG A 252 23.11 3.67 -3.15
N LEU A 253 23.24 4.99 -3.04
CA LEU A 253 22.59 5.83 -2.04
C LEU A 253 21.63 6.75 -2.77
N ALA A 254 20.37 6.79 -2.32
CA ALA A 254 19.36 7.71 -2.80
C ALA A 254 18.76 8.47 -1.61
N LEU A 255 18.52 9.76 -1.78
CA LEU A 255 17.89 10.65 -0.81
C LEU A 255 16.89 11.54 -1.55
N HIS A 256 15.70 11.66 -1.00
CA HIS A 256 14.65 12.53 -1.55
C HIS A 256 13.90 13.22 -0.41
N GLN A 257 13.63 14.52 -0.59
CA GLN A 257 12.83 15.34 0.31
C GLN A 257 11.74 16.02 -0.49
N LEU A 258 10.51 16.00 0.02
CA LEU A 258 9.37 16.73 -0.53
C LEU A 258 8.75 17.58 0.58
N ASN A 259 8.44 18.84 0.26
CA ASN A 259 7.61 19.73 1.07
C ASN A 259 6.53 20.35 0.19
N GLN A 260 5.31 20.42 0.72
CA GLN A 260 4.16 21.04 0.05
C GLN A 260 3.17 21.51 1.12
N ASP A 261 2.57 22.69 0.94
CA ASP A 261 1.58 23.25 1.88
C ASP A 261 0.23 22.50 1.77
N GLY A 262 -0.03 21.84 0.63
CA GLY A 262 -1.32 21.27 0.31
C GLY A 262 -2.25 22.28 -0.36
N PHE A 263 -3.45 21.83 -0.71
CA PHE A 263 -4.43 22.66 -1.46
C PHE A 263 -5.71 22.93 -0.64
N ARG A 264 -5.65 22.74 0.67
CA ARG A 264 -6.76 23.00 1.60
C ARG A 264 -6.56 24.34 2.28
N ASP A 265 -7.63 25.13 2.34
CA ASP A 265 -7.68 26.38 3.08
C ASP A 265 -8.52 26.19 4.34
N ASN A 266 -7.91 26.13 5.52
CA ASN A 266 -8.64 26.12 6.78
C ASN A 266 -9.15 27.54 7.11
N GLN A 267 -10.42 27.78 6.85
CA GLN A 267 -11.06 29.08 6.98
C GLN A 267 -11.24 29.51 8.45
N PHE A 268 -11.37 28.54 9.37
CA PHE A 268 -11.51 28.84 10.78
C PHE A 268 -10.21 29.31 11.42
N LEU A 269 -9.10 28.63 11.11
CA LEU A 269 -7.76 28.99 11.61
C LEU A 269 -7.08 30.05 10.76
N GLY A 270 -7.54 30.28 9.52
CA GLY A 270 -6.88 31.17 8.56
C GLY A 270 -5.50 30.66 8.16
N LYS A 271 -5.39 29.35 7.88
CA LYS A 271 -4.18 28.64 7.48
C LYS A 271 -4.39 27.92 6.15
N ASP A 272 -3.31 27.77 5.40
CA ASP A 272 -3.24 27.11 4.10
C ASP A 272 -2.28 25.90 4.11
N ASP A 273 -1.81 25.46 5.29
CA ASP A 273 -0.82 24.40 5.48
C ASP A 273 -1.30 23.23 6.37
N THR A 274 -2.59 23.19 6.72
CA THR A 274 -3.14 22.18 7.63
C THR A 274 -3.22 20.79 7.03
N ASN A 275 -3.12 20.67 5.70
CA ASN A 275 -3.04 19.43 4.92
C ASN A 275 -1.70 19.32 4.17
N GLY A 276 -0.64 19.91 4.72
CA GLY A 276 0.69 19.93 4.12
C GLY A 276 1.36 18.55 4.14
N ARG A 277 2.43 18.44 3.35
CA ARG A 277 3.26 17.23 3.23
C ARG A 277 4.72 17.57 3.48
N ASP A 278 5.38 16.84 4.38
CA ASP A 278 6.83 16.88 4.63
C ASP A 278 7.37 15.45 4.70
N GLU A 279 8.04 15.01 3.63
CA GLU A 279 8.42 13.62 3.45
C GLU A 279 9.89 13.48 3.08
N LEU A 280 10.66 12.79 3.92
CA LEU A 280 12.05 12.42 3.68
C LEU A 280 12.16 10.92 3.43
N THR A 281 12.80 10.53 2.34
CA THR A 281 13.14 9.12 2.08
C THR A 281 14.63 8.99 1.79
N THR A 282 15.28 8.01 2.43
CA THR A 282 16.69 7.66 2.20
C THR A 282 16.81 6.16 2.02
N ARG A 283 17.50 5.73 0.95
CA ARG A 283 17.80 4.31 0.68
C ARG A 283 19.29 4.12 0.44
N LEU A 284 19.83 3.06 1.03
CA LEU A 284 21.20 2.59 0.78
C LEU A 284 21.14 1.13 0.35
N LYS A 285 21.67 0.82 -0.82
CA LYS A 285 21.87 -0.56 -1.31
C LYS A 285 23.36 -0.84 -1.39
N LEU A 286 23.73 -2.07 -1.02
CA LEU A 286 25.08 -2.60 -1.11
C LEU A 286 25.03 -3.95 -1.80
N ARG A 287 25.91 -4.18 -2.78
CA ARG A 287 26.13 -5.50 -3.39
C ARG A 287 27.57 -5.91 -3.18
N TRP A 288 27.76 -7.10 -2.61
CA TRP A 288 29.06 -7.68 -2.33
C TRP A 288 29.19 -9.07 -2.96
N LEU A 289 30.04 -9.19 -3.97
CA LEU A 289 30.49 -10.47 -4.53
C LEU A 289 31.64 -10.98 -3.63
N ALA A 290 31.28 -11.76 -2.59
CA ALA A 290 32.25 -12.22 -1.59
C ALA A 290 33.31 -13.15 -2.22
N ASN A 291 32.87 -14.01 -3.14
CA ASN A 291 33.68 -14.86 -4.00
C ASN A 291 32.84 -15.27 -5.23
N ASP A 292 33.33 -16.19 -6.05
CA ASP A 292 32.68 -16.65 -7.31
C ASP A 292 31.31 -17.30 -7.06
N ASP A 293 31.06 -17.80 -5.84
CA ASP A 293 29.85 -18.55 -5.51
C ASP A 293 28.88 -17.77 -4.62
N TRP A 294 29.30 -16.67 -3.96
CA TRP A 294 28.48 -15.93 -3.00
C TRP A 294 28.31 -14.47 -3.38
N GLN A 295 27.06 -14.06 -3.53
CA GLN A 295 26.61 -12.67 -3.60
C GLN A 295 25.79 -12.32 -2.36
N TRP A 296 26.03 -11.14 -1.82
CA TRP A 296 25.25 -10.54 -0.74
C TRP A 296 24.72 -9.17 -1.18
N ASP A 297 23.40 -9.00 -1.08
CA ASP A 297 22.73 -7.72 -1.32
C ASP A 297 22.14 -7.25 0.01
N GLY A 298 22.43 -6.00 0.39
CA GLY A 298 21.87 -5.37 1.59
C GLY A 298 21.09 -4.11 1.20
N THR A 299 19.94 -3.91 1.80
CA THR A 299 19.10 -2.70 1.63
C THR A 299 18.80 -2.10 2.99
N LEU A 300 18.94 -0.78 3.11
CA LEU A 300 18.47 0.01 4.25
C LEU A 300 17.55 1.11 3.72
N LEU A 301 16.41 1.28 4.38
CA LEU A 301 15.42 2.32 4.12
C LEU A 301 15.18 3.12 5.39
N TYR A 302 15.17 4.43 5.28
CA TYR A 302 14.63 5.35 6.24
C TYR A 302 13.60 6.23 5.56
N ALA A 303 12.39 6.29 6.10
CA ALA A 303 11.33 7.16 5.66
C ALA A 303 10.76 7.90 6.87
N ASP A 304 10.50 9.20 6.70
CA ASP A 304 9.96 10.08 7.72
C ASP A 304 8.94 10.99 7.03
N ALA A 305 7.67 10.82 7.37
CA ALA A 305 6.57 11.64 6.86
C ALA A 305 5.92 12.35 8.05
N ASP A 306 5.87 13.68 7.99
CA ASP A 306 5.17 14.55 8.93
C ASP A 306 4.09 15.32 8.13
N ASN A 307 3.02 14.59 7.80
CA ASN A 307 1.93 15.11 6.98
C ASN A 307 0.79 15.64 7.86
N GLY A 308 0.20 16.77 7.46
CA GLY A 308 -1.06 17.24 8.00
C GLY A 308 -2.23 16.36 7.52
N TYR A 309 -3.33 16.41 8.27
CA TYR A 309 -4.55 15.72 7.90
C TYR A 309 -5.78 16.57 8.22
N ASP A 310 -6.22 17.39 7.26
CA ASP A 310 -7.39 18.26 7.32
C ASP A 310 -8.18 18.11 6.02
N GLU A 311 -8.77 16.92 5.83
CA GLU A 311 -9.20 16.43 4.50
C GLU A 311 -10.70 16.56 4.27
N PHE A 312 -11.50 16.58 5.34
CA PHE A 312 -12.95 16.54 5.19
C PHE A 312 -13.59 17.86 5.50
N SER A 313 -14.63 18.17 4.76
CA SER A 313 -15.50 19.29 5.06
C SER A 313 -16.96 18.92 4.95
N LEU A 314 -17.77 19.60 5.74
CA LEU A 314 -19.22 19.49 5.73
C LEU A 314 -19.80 20.23 4.53
N ASP A 315 -20.80 19.66 3.89
CA ASP A 315 -21.57 20.27 2.79
C ASP A 315 -20.75 20.66 1.56
N ASN A 316 -19.63 19.95 1.31
CA ASN A 316 -18.80 20.12 0.13
C ASN A 316 -18.45 21.58 -0.17
N THR A 317 -17.59 22.16 0.63
CA THR A 317 -17.07 23.51 0.47
C THR A 317 -15.89 23.58 -0.53
N GLU A 318 -15.81 22.63 -1.46
CA GLU A 318 -14.70 22.42 -2.37
C GLU A 318 -13.40 22.08 -1.60
N PHE A 319 -12.50 23.07 -1.45
CA PHE A 319 -11.21 22.88 -0.79
C PHE A 319 -11.10 23.56 0.57
N ASP A 320 -12.16 24.28 1.03
CA ASP A 320 -12.18 24.90 2.34
C ASP A 320 -12.43 23.87 3.44
N THR A 321 -11.68 23.94 4.53
CA THR A 321 -11.92 23.20 5.78
C THR A 321 -12.20 24.14 6.94
N PHE A 322 -12.74 23.61 8.02
CA PHE A 322 -13.19 24.42 9.18
C PHE A 322 -12.72 23.85 10.52
N SER A 323 -11.90 22.83 10.52
CA SER A 323 -11.39 22.17 11.72
C SER A 323 -10.70 23.14 12.67
N ASP A 324 -11.05 23.11 13.95
CA ASP A 324 -10.34 23.85 14.99
C ASP A 324 -9.11 23.06 15.50
N GLN A 325 -9.08 21.75 15.27
CA GLN A 325 -8.01 20.82 15.63
C GLN A 325 -7.60 19.94 14.44
N PRO A 326 -6.96 20.53 13.39
CA PRO A 326 -6.51 19.77 12.25
C PRO A 326 -5.64 18.59 12.69
N GLY A 327 -5.89 17.44 12.08
CA GLY A 327 -5.19 16.21 12.41
C GLY A 327 -3.80 16.10 11.77
N ARG A 328 -3.21 14.91 11.91
CA ARG A 328 -1.90 14.56 11.39
C ARG A 328 -1.89 13.14 10.85
N ASP A 329 -0.99 12.87 9.90
CA ASP A 329 -0.67 11.53 9.42
C ASP A 329 0.86 11.40 9.37
N GLU A 330 1.44 11.18 10.54
CA GLU A 330 2.88 11.06 10.75
C GLU A 330 3.28 9.59 10.69
N GLN A 331 4.38 9.29 10.00
CA GLN A 331 4.94 7.95 9.96
C GLN A 331 6.45 7.99 9.86
N LYS A 332 7.11 7.23 10.73
CA LYS A 332 8.55 7.05 10.72
C LYS A 332 8.88 5.57 10.60
N THR A 333 9.59 5.21 9.53
CA THR A 333 9.94 3.82 9.23
C THR A 333 11.45 3.66 9.08
N VAL A 334 12.00 2.66 9.76
CA VAL A 334 13.36 2.15 9.55
C VAL A 334 13.25 0.71 9.11
N ALA A 335 13.79 0.38 7.93
CA ALA A 335 13.71 -0.99 7.42
C ALA A 335 15.05 -1.44 6.85
N GLY A 336 15.33 -2.73 6.94
CA GLY A 336 16.54 -3.31 6.37
C GLY A 336 16.34 -4.74 5.91
N SER A 337 17.03 -5.13 4.82
CA SER A 337 17.08 -6.50 4.34
C SER A 337 18.50 -6.92 3.98
N ILE A 338 18.74 -8.21 4.10
CA ILE A 338 19.97 -8.88 3.63
C ILE A 338 19.55 -10.11 2.83
N ARG A 339 19.97 -10.14 1.56
CA ARG A 339 19.80 -11.29 0.66
C ARG A 339 21.15 -11.92 0.42
N GLY A 340 21.29 -13.22 0.66
CA GLY A 340 22.45 -14.03 0.28
C GLY A 340 22.10 -15.01 -0.83
N ILE A 341 22.88 -15.05 -1.89
CA ILE A 341 22.72 -16.00 -3.02
C ILE A 341 23.98 -16.83 -3.10
N TRP A 342 23.81 -18.16 -3.03
CA TRP A 342 24.90 -19.11 -3.16
C TRP A 342 24.70 -20.02 -4.39
N THR A 343 25.65 -19.93 -5.31
CA THR A 343 25.61 -20.64 -6.60
C THR A 343 26.63 -21.78 -6.68
N GLY A 344 27.27 -22.17 -5.57
CA GLY A 344 28.36 -23.15 -5.53
C GLY A 344 27.96 -24.59 -5.75
N LEU A 345 26.66 -24.95 -5.86
CA LEU A 345 26.18 -26.26 -6.25
C LEU A 345 25.98 -26.34 -7.77
N ASP A 346 26.24 -27.49 -8.37
CA ASP A 346 26.14 -27.66 -9.82
C ASP A 346 24.73 -27.46 -10.36
N ASN A 347 23.70 -27.89 -9.62
CA ASN A 347 22.32 -27.95 -10.12
C ASN A 347 21.31 -27.10 -9.30
N VAL A 348 21.75 -26.46 -8.22
CA VAL A 348 20.86 -25.75 -7.30
C VAL A 348 21.50 -24.46 -6.83
N ASP A 349 20.73 -23.38 -6.82
CA ASP A 349 21.06 -22.15 -6.16
C ASP A 349 20.32 -22.10 -4.79
N PHE A 350 20.99 -21.55 -3.80
CA PHE A 350 20.41 -21.30 -2.49
C PHE A 350 20.31 -19.79 -2.24
N THR A 351 19.13 -19.35 -1.85
CA THR A 351 18.88 -17.95 -1.48
C THR A 351 18.36 -17.87 -0.05
N THR A 352 18.90 -16.94 0.74
CA THR A 352 18.35 -16.54 2.03
C THR A 352 18.01 -15.06 2.00
N ILE A 353 16.85 -14.68 2.55
CA ILE A 353 16.41 -13.29 2.64
C ILE A 353 15.90 -13.05 4.06
N THR A 354 16.59 -12.16 4.78
CA THR A 354 16.15 -11.70 6.10
C THR A 354 15.73 -10.24 5.97
N SER A 355 14.56 -9.88 6.48
CA SER A 355 14.13 -8.48 6.55
C SER A 355 13.57 -8.10 7.91
N TYR A 356 13.71 -6.82 8.26
CA TYR A 356 13.14 -6.23 9.45
C TYR A 356 12.69 -4.81 9.17
N THR A 357 11.50 -4.47 9.67
CA THR A 357 10.89 -3.13 9.58
C THR A 357 10.41 -2.73 10.96
N ASP A 358 10.72 -1.50 11.37
CA ASP A 358 10.26 -0.84 12.59
C ASP A 358 9.55 0.45 12.15
N THR A 359 8.31 0.65 12.59
CA THR A 359 7.48 1.80 12.19
C THR A 359 6.74 2.37 13.39
N ASP A 360 6.97 3.65 13.66
CA ASP A 360 6.14 4.48 14.53
C ASP A 360 5.16 5.29 13.65
N SER A 361 3.89 5.37 14.00
CA SER A 361 2.92 6.21 13.29
C SER A 361 1.94 6.87 14.25
N LEU A 362 1.58 8.12 13.95
CA LEU A 362 0.52 8.87 14.61
C LEU A 362 -0.45 9.35 13.54
N TYR A 363 -1.69 8.92 13.66
CA TYR A 363 -2.79 9.42 12.85
C TYR A 363 -3.82 10.09 13.72
N SER A 364 -4.26 11.27 13.32
CA SER A 364 -5.34 11.96 14.05
C SER A 364 -6.20 12.76 13.08
N TYR A 365 -7.42 13.02 13.46
CA TYR A 365 -8.32 13.89 12.73
C TYR A 365 -9.32 14.56 13.69
N ASP A 366 -9.81 15.73 13.28
CA ASP A 366 -10.90 16.43 13.90
C ASP A 366 -12.20 15.63 13.69
N SER A 367 -12.79 15.10 14.77
CA SER A 367 -13.91 14.16 14.67
C SER A 367 -15.26 14.83 14.38
N ASP A 368 -15.32 16.16 14.49
CA ASP A 368 -16.50 16.97 14.14
C ASP A 368 -16.30 17.80 12.86
N TRP A 369 -15.07 17.84 12.33
CA TRP A 369 -14.66 18.58 11.12
C TRP A 369 -15.06 20.06 11.13
N GLY A 370 -15.14 20.64 12.32
CA GLY A 370 -15.61 21.98 12.57
C GLY A 370 -14.90 22.67 13.71
N ALA A 371 -15.62 23.51 14.44
CA ALA A 371 -15.04 24.32 15.53
C ALA A 371 -15.93 24.35 16.79
N GLY A 372 -16.75 23.32 16.98
CA GLY A 372 -17.56 23.16 18.15
C GLY A 372 -18.74 24.12 18.28
N PHE A 373 -19.50 23.93 19.34
CA PHE A 373 -20.77 24.65 19.57
C PHE A 373 -20.57 26.15 19.72
N GLY A 374 -21.30 26.93 18.92
CA GLY A 374 -21.28 28.39 18.96
C GLY A 374 -20.20 29.06 18.13
N ALA A 375 -19.44 28.30 17.33
CA ALA A 375 -18.55 28.82 16.31
C ALA A 375 -19.35 29.62 15.24
N PRO A 376 -18.68 30.50 14.44
CA PRO A 376 -19.32 31.11 13.28
C PRO A 376 -19.72 30.08 12.24
N ILE A 377 -20.90 30.12 11.67
CA ILE A 377 -21.34 29.30 10.55
C ILE A 377 -20.43 29.61 9.34
N PRO A 378 -19.92 28.60 8.56
CA PRO A 378 -20.29 27.16 8.59
C PRO A 378 -19.49 26.29 9.57
N ALA A 379 -18.59 26.83 10.38
CA ALA A 379 -17.70 26.07 11.26
C ALA A 379 -18.39 25.47 12.51
N ASP A 380 -19.64 25.88 12.86
CA ASP A 380 -20.35 25.31 14.01
C ASP A 380 -20.83 23.89 13.72
N SER A 381 -20.15 22.91 14.27
CA SER A 381 -20.46 21.46 14.17
C SER A 381 -21.32 20.93 15.32
N GLY A 382 -21.53 21.74 16.36
CA GLY A 382 -22.35 21.40 17.51
C GLY A 382 -21.64 20.69 18.66
N TYR A 383 -20.42 20.20 18.44
CA TYR A 383 -19.50 19.67 19.47
C TYR A 383 -18.05 19.82 18.94
N SER A 384 -17.07 19.68 19.80
CA SER A 384 -15.65 19.68 19.40
C SER A 384 -14.98 18.42 19.91
N GLY A 385 -14.34 17.68 19.01
CA GLY A 385 -13.71 16.43 19.36
C GLY A 385 -12.55 16.07 18.46
N MET A 386 -11.69 15.17 18.93
CA MET A 386 -10.54 14.66 18.20
C MET A 386 -10.41 13.16 18.37
N LEU A 387 -10.04 12.46 17.31
CA LEU A 387 -9.59 11.09 17.38
C LEU A 387 -8.11 11.02 17.04
N SER A 388 -7.35 10.30 17.86
CA SER A 388 -5.95 10.01 17.60
C SER A 388 -5.65 8.52 17.73
N LEU A 389 -4.77 8.01 16.89
CA LEU A 389 -4.26 6.64 16.88
C LEU A 389 -2.73 6.68 16.84
N ASP A 390 -2.12 6.25 17.93
CA ASP A 390 -0.68 6.01 18.04
C ASP A 390 -0.40 4.52 17.86
N ARG A 391 0.59 4.16 17.03
CA ARG A 391 0.87 2.78 16.66
C ARG A 391 2.36 2.56 16.50
N GLU A 392 2.88 1.51 17.15
CA GLU A 392 4.22 0.98 16.95
C GLU A 392 4.09 -0.41 16.30
N ARG A 393 4.75 -0.63 15.13
CA ARG A 393 4.71 -1.90 14.39
C ARG A 393 6.10 -2.38 14.03
N ASP A 394 6.37 -3.62 14.42
CA ASP A 394 7.56 -4.38 14.04
C ASP A 394 7.19 -5.50 13.07
N VAL A 395 7.92 -5.64 11.97
CA VAL A 395 7.76 -6.75 11.02
C VAL A 395 9.09 -7.45 10.81
N PHE A 396 9.14 -8.75 11.02
CA PHE A 396 10.32 -9.59 10.74
C PHE A 396 9.97 -10.69 9.74
N SER A 397 10.83 -10.92 8.76
CA SER A 397 10.69 -12.07 7.88
C SER A 397 12.02 -12.76 7.60
N GLU A 398 11.95 -14.08 7.36
CA GLU A 398 13.05 -14.93 6.94
C GLU A 398 12.59 -15.91 5.85
N GLU A 399 13.28 -15.93 4.72
CA GLU A 399 13.03 -16.87 3.63
C GLU A 399 14.30 -17.67 3.32
N LEU A 400 14.15 -18.99 3.23
CA LEU A 400 15.17 -19.91 2.76
C LEU A 400 14.66 -20.59 1.50
N ARG A 401 15.32 -20.40 0.37
CA ARG A 401 14.86 -20.86 -0.92
C ARG A 401 15.94 -21.64 -1.67
N PHE A 402 15.52 -22.72 -2.30
CA PHE A 402 16.33 -23.53 -3.20
C PHE A 402 15.70 -23.50 -4.59
N ASP A 403 16.47 -23.08 -5.58
CA ASP A 403 16.06 -22.95 -6.96
C ASP A 403 16.87 -23.93 -7.83
N SER A 404 16.21 -24.67 -8.72
CA SER A 404 16.93 -25.45 -9.73
C SER A 404 17.61 -24.52 -10.71
N LYS A 405 18.87 -24.80 -11.03
CA LYS A 405 19.50 -24.26 -12.23
C LYS A 405 18.83 -24.87 -13.46
N ASP A 406 19.07 -24.28 -14.63
CA ASP A 406 18.42 -24.67 -15.89
C ASP A 406 18.31 -26.18 -16.08
N LYS A 407 17.11 -26.63 -16.49
CA LYS A 407 16.72 -28.02 -16.84
C LYS A 407 17.48 -29.09 -16.05
N SER A 408 17.22 -29.11 -14.72
CA SER A 408 17.88 -30.09 -13.88
C SER A 408 17.24 -31.46 -14.08
N ASP A 409 18.02 -32.43 -14.55
CA ASP A 409 17.64 -33.85 -14.63
C ASP A 409 17.36 -34.51 -13.25
N ALA A 410 17.43 -33.73 -12.15
CA ALA A 410 17.42 -34.26 -10.80
C ALA A 410 16.10 -34.97 -10.40
N LEU A 411 14.98 -34.62 -11.02
CA LEU A 411 13.66 -35.19 -10.73
C LEU A 411 12.99 -35.86 -11.94
N GLY A 412 13.72 -36.06 -13.04
CA GLY A 412 13.37 -36.89 -14.19
C GLY A 412 12.30 -36.35 -15.13
N PHE A 413 11.24 -35.72 -14.58
CA PHE A 413 10.13 -35.13 -15.34
C PHE A 413 9.82 -33.69 -14.93
N ILE A 414 10.60 -33.08 -14.05
CA ILE A 414 10.48 -31.68 -13.64
C ILE A 414 11.66 -30.91 -14.25
N ASP A 415 11.34 -29.95 -15.10
CA ASP A 415 12.34 -29.17 -15.81
C ASP A 415 12.86 -27.98 -14.98
N ARG A 416 12.01 -27.38 -14.15
CA ARG A 416 12.37 -26.29 -13.23
C ARG A 416 11.62 -26.42 -11.94
N TRP A 417 12.26 -26.14 -10.80
CA TRP A 417 11.61 -26.16 -9.50
C TRP A 417 12.22 -25.15 -8.54
N THR A 418 11.37 -24.69 -7.61
CA THR A 418 11.71 -23.91 -6.42
C THR A 418 11.06 -24.55 -5.22
N VAL A 419 11.77 -24.62 -4.09
CA VAL A 419 11.21 -25.02 -2.78
C VAL A 419 11.75 -24.07 -1.73
N GLY A 420 10.89 -23.60 -0.83
CA GLY A 420 11.28 -22.67 0.21
C GLY A 420 10.57 -22.90 1.55
N LEU A 421 11.19 -22.31 2.56
CA LEU A 421 10.64 -22.13 3.90
C LEU A 421 10.53 -20.64 4.16
N TYR A 422 9.46 -20.24 4.84
CA TYR A 422 9.20 -18.84 5.14
C TYR A 422 8.70 -18.69 6.57
N TYR A 423 9.23 -17.70 7.26
CA TYR A 423 8.77 -17.21 8.55
C TYR A 423 8.44 -15.72 8.45
N HIS A 424 7.35 -15.33 9.07
CA HIS A 424 6.93 -13.93 9.14
C HIS A 424 6.31 -13.65 10.50
N GLN A 425 6.63 -12.52 11.10
CA GLN A 425 6.05 -12.06 12.35
C GLN A 425 5.71 -10.58 12.24
N VAL A 426 4.54 -10.21 12.76
CA VAL A 426 4.11 -8.84 12.98
C VAL A 426 3.80 -8.68 14.45
N GLU A 427 4.43 -7.71 15.09
CA GLU A 427 4.07 -7.23 16.43
C GLU A 427 3.54 -5.80 16.27
N GLU A 428 2.36 -5.52 16.82
CA GLU A 428 1.79 -4.18 16.80
C GLU A 428 1.15 -3.83 18.13
N ASP A 429 1.60 -2.70 18.69
CA ASP A 429 0.97 -2.04 19.82
C ASP A 429 0.21 -0.82 19.30
N SER A 430 -1.07 -0.68 19.66
CA SER A 430 -1.87 0.48 19.27
C SER A 430 -2.62 1.10 20.44
N HIS A 431 -2.77 2.42 20.36
CA HIS A 431 -3.51 3.22 21.31
C HIS A 431 -4.39 4.21 20.55
N ILE A 432 -5.72 4.07 20.68
CA ILE A 432 -6.70 4.99 20.14
C ILE A 432 -7.26 5.81 21.28
N LEU A 433 -7.30 7.12 21.13
CA LEU A 433 -7.91 8.06 22.03
C LEU A 433 -8.95 8.90 21.28
N TYR A 434 -10.18 8.84 21.74
CA TYR A 434 -11.24 9.75 21.36
C TYR A 434 -11.44 10.77 22.49
N GLU A 435 -11.45 12.04 22.16
CA GLU A 435 -11.65 13.16 23.08
C GLU A 435 -12.82 14.02 22.62
N ASP A 436 -13.80 14.24 23.48
CA ASP A 436 -14.83 15.26 23.33
C ASP A 436 -14.53 16.41 24.29
N PHE A 437 -14.19 17.57 23.74
CA PHE A 437 -13.75 18.73 24.52
C PHE A 437 -14.92 19.51 25.14
N ASP A 438 -16.09 19.39 24.56
CA ASP A 438 -17.29 20.12 25.05
C ASP A 438 -17.96 19.40 26.22
N PHE A 439 -17.96 18.07 26.19
CA PHE A 439 -18.64 17.25 27.19
C PHE A 439 -17.66 16.54 28.15
N ALA A 440 -16.35 16.71 27.95
CA ALA A 440 -15.30 16.02 28.70
C ALA A 440 -15.50 14.49 28.69
N ASP A 441 -15.95 13.98 27.54
CA ASP A 441 -16.18 12.58 27.27
C ASP A 441 -14.99 12.02 26.52
N ASN A 442 -14.37 10.96 27.05
CA ASN A 442 -13.18 10.38 26.45
C ASN A 442 -13.34 8.87 26.43
N ALA A 443 -12.99 8.27 25.30
CA ALA A 443 -12.90 6.82 25.17
C ALA A 443 -11.50 6.42 24.70
N GLU A 444 -11.01 5.30 25.22
CA GLU A 444 -9.65 4.83 25.00
C GLU A 444 -9.66 3.34 24.62
N VAL A 445 -8.91 2.99 23.56
CA VAL A 445 -8.67 1.60 23.19
C VAL A 445 -7.18 1.35 23.16
N THR A 446 -6.73 0.35 23.90
CA THR A 446 -5.34 -0.17 23.77
C THR A 446 -5.38 -1.58 23.27
N SER A 447 -4.46 -1.94 22.36
CA SER A 447 -4.35 -3.32 21.89
C SER A 447 -2.91 -3.74 21.65
N ASP A 448 -2.61 -5.02 21.98
CA ASP A 448 -1.39 -5.74 21.65
C ASP A 448 -1.75 -6.83 20.63
N TYR A 449 -1.09 -6.87 19.50
CA TYR A 449 -1.28 -7.85 18.44
C TYR A 449 0.07 -8.48 18.08
N ASP A 450 0.16 -9.82 18.12
CA ASP A 450 1.34 -10.60 17.72
C ASP A 450 0.88 -11.71 16.77
N SER A 451 1.28 -11.65 15.50
CA SER A 451 1.01 -12.69 14.53
C SER A 451 2.29 -13.38 14.07
N ARG A 452 2.23 -14.69 13.88
CA ARG A 452 3.34 -15.53 13.42
C ARG A 452 2.89 -16.48 12.33
N THR A 453 3.62 -16.46 11.23
CA THR A 453 3.35 -17.30 10.08
C THR A 453 4.55 -18.20 9.79
N TYR A 454 4.31 -19.50 9.67
CA TYR A 454 5.28 -20.49 9.26
C TYR A 454 4.80 -21.16 7.97
N ALA A 455 5.60 -21.12 6.91
CA ALA A 455 5.18 -21.70 5.65
C ALA A 455 6.26 -22.59 5.01
N ILE A 456 5.78 -23.61 4.29
CA ILE A 456 6.55 -24.35 3.29
C ILE A 456 5.85 -24.19 1.95
N TYR A 457 6.62 -23.88 0.92
CA TYR A 457 6.08 -23.69 -0.42
C TYR A 457 7.00 -24.30 -1.48
N GLY A 458 6.45 -24.49 -2.68
CA GLY A 458 7.22 -24.91 -3.83
C GLY A 458 6.47 -24.68 -5.13
N GLN A 459 7.23 -24.50 -6.19
CA GLN A 459 6.73 -24.36 -7.56
C GLN A 459 7.52 -25.28 -8.48
N PHE A 460 6.82 -25.95 -9.39
CA PHE A 460 7.38 -26.95 -10.28
C PHE A 460 6.88 -26.70 -11.70
N ALA A 461 7.74 -26.79 -12.68
CA ALA A 461 7.38 -26.69 -14.10
C ALA A 461 7.80 -27.93 -14.86
N HIS A 462 6.98 -28.31 -15.85
CA HIS A 462 7.24 -29.36 -16.80
C HIS A 462 6.89 -28.94 -18.23
N ASP A 463 7.84 -29.07 -19.12
CA ASP A 463 7.69 -28.77 -20.54
C ASP A 463 7.19 -30.02 -21.28
N PHE A 464 5.86 -30.13 -21.53
CA PHE A 464 5.30 -31.23 -22.32
C PHE A 464 5.81 -31.21 -23.79
N SER A 465 6.11 -30.02 -24.29
CA SER A 465 6.67 -29.77 -25.61
C SER A 465 7.38 -28.42 -25.63
N GLU A 466 8.04 -28.08 -26.72
CA GLU A 466 8.65 -26.76 -26.93
C GLU A 466 7.66 -25.60 -26.82
N ARG A 467 6.35 -25.88 -26.94
CA ARG A 467 5.27 -24.88 -26.94
C ARG A 467 4.29 -25.02 -25.78
N THR A 468 4.42 -26.03 -24.92
CA THR A 468 3.43 -26.27 -23.88
C THR A 468 4.14 -26.56 -22.57
N ARG A 469 3.89 -25.72 -21.58
CA ARG A 469 4.43 -25.84 -20.23
C ARG A 469 3.29 -25.96 -19.21
N PHE A 470 3.52 -26.77 -18.21
CA PHE A 470 2.64 -26.92 -17.05
C PHE A 470 3.37 -26.47 -15.79
N ILE A 471 2.74 -25.63 -14.99
CA ILE A 471 3.31 -25.10 -13.73
C ILE A 471 2.35 -25.43 -12.60
N VAL A 472 2.90 -25.91 -11.48
CA VAL A 472 2.16 -26.16 -10.24
C VAL A 472 2.92 -25.48 -9.10
N GLY A 473 2.26 -24.59 -8.41
CA GLY A 473 2.70 -24.00 -7.15
C GLY A 473 1.82 -24.48 -6.01
N LEU A 474 2.43 -24.77 -4.86
CA LEU A 474 1.75 -25.17 -3.62
C LEU A 474 2.40 -24.48 -2.44
N ARG A 475 1.58 -24.07 -1.47
CA ARG A 475 2.00 -23.53 -0.17
C ARG A 475 1.11 -24.08 0.93
N TYR A 476 1.74 -24.48 2.02
CA TYR A 476 1.06 -24.76 3.29
C TYR A 476 1.60 -23.80 4.34
N GLU A 477 0.70 -23.26 5.15
CA GLU A 477 1.00 -22.19 6.08
C GLU A 477 0.24 -22.45 7.40
N ARG A 478 0.94 -22.25 8.51
CA ARG A 478 0.34 -22.14 9.82
C ARG A 478 0.48 -20.70 10.28
N HIS A 479 -0.66 -20.08 10.54
CA HIS A 479 -0.79 -18.70 11.02
C HIS A 479 -1.33 -18.72 12.45
N GLU A 480 -0.70 -18.00 13.34
CA GLU A 480 -1.05 -17.87 14.75
C GLU A 480 -1.17 -16.40 15.10
N VAL A 481 -2.23 -16.00 15.78
CA VAL A 481 -2.46 -14.65 16.29
C VAL A 481 -2.70 -14.73 17.78
N ASP A 482 -1.96 -13.95 18.55
CA ASP A 482 -2.22 -13.63 19.95
C ASP A 482 -2.66 -12.18 20.04
N PHE A 483 -3.85 -11.93 20.58
CA PHE A 483 -4.46 -10.61 20.61
C PHE A 483 -4.97 -10.25 22.01
N LYS A 484 -4.75 -9.00 22.43
CA LYS A 484 -5.32 -8.41 23.64
C LYS A 484 -5.82 -7.02 23.34
N SER A 485 -6.99 -6.67 23.88
CA SER A 485 -7.51 -5.30 23.81
C SER A 485 -8.19 -4.90 25.10
N LEU A 486 -8.23 -3.62 25.33
CA LEU A 486 -8.93 -2.98 26.45
C LEU A 486 -9.60 -1.71 25.94
N THR A 487 -10.92 -1.65 26.05
CA THR A 487 -11.71 -0.46 25.72
C THR A 487 -12.27 0.13 27.02
N LEU A 488 -11.95 1.38 27.27
CA LEU A 488 -12.39 2.15 28.44
C LEU A 488 -13.20 3.35 27.97
N ASP A 489 -14.33 3.58 28.63
CA ASP A 489 -15.11 4.81 28.52
C ASP A 489 -14.88 5.62 29.79
N ASN A 490 -14.37 6.83 29.62
CA ASN A 490 -14.12 7.77 30.72
C ASN A 490 -15.23 8.85 30.82
N SER A 491 -16.39 8.63 30.19
CA SER A 491 -17.48 9.59 30.21
C SER A 491 -17.93 9.85 31.64
N ASP A 492 -17.99 11.12 32.04
CA ASP A 492 -18.38 11.57 33.41
C ASP A 492 -19.89 11.77 33.52
N LEU A 493 -20.68 11.17 32.60
CA LEU A 493 -22.15 11.32 32.56
C LEU A 493 -22.86 10.79 33.80
N ASP A 494 -22.22 9.92 34.58
CA ASP A 494 -22.75 9.38 35.83
C ASP A 494 -22.09 9.93 37.12
N PHE A 495 -21.15 10.89 36.98
CA PHE A 495 -20.33 11.44 38.07
C PHE A 495 -19.47 10.38 38.78
N ASN A 496 -19.12 9.31 38.09
CA ASN A 496 -18.27 8.27 38.61
C ASN A 496 -16.83 8.50 38.04
N THR A 497 -15.88 8.73 38.90
CA THR A 497 -14.48 9.03 38.52
C THR A 497 -13.65 7.78 38.16
N ILE A 498 -14.31 6.66 37.93
CA ILE A 498 -13.66 5.39 37.53
C ILE A 498 -14.10 5.11 36.10
N PRO A 499 -13.14 4.95 35.16
CA PRO A 499 -13.46 4.55 33.81
C PRO A 499 -14.31 3.28 33.76
N ASP A 500 -15.36 3.30 32.95
CA ASP A 500 -16.17 2.11 32.71
C ASP A 500 -15.50 1.22 31.70
N LEU A 501 -15.32 -0.04 32.05
CA LEU A 501 -14.82 -1.06 31.15
C LEU A 501 -15.93 -1.42 30.16
N LEU A 502 -15.76 -1.04 28.88
CA LEU A 502 -16.68 -1.43 27.82
C LEU A 502 -16.39 -2.83 27.34
N ASP A 503 -15.10 -3.15 27.10
CA ASP A 503 -14.68 -4.48 26.66
C ASP A 503 -13.24 -4.81 27.09
N SER A 504 -12.93 -6.10 27.19
CA SER A 504 -11.56 -6.62 27.30
C SER A 504 -11.45 -7.94 26.54
N GLY A 505 -10.68 -7.94 25.45
CA GLY A 505 -10.37 -9.13 24.68
C GLY A 505 -9.04 -9.77 25.10
N ASN A 506 -8.97 -11.08 25.09
CA ASN A 506 -7.73 -11.84 25.20
C ASN A 506 -7.94 -13.13 24.41
N ASP A 507 -7.83 -13.03 23.10
CA ASP A 507 -8.19 -14.09 22.16
C ASP A 507 -6.97 -14.50 21.32
N GLY A 508 -7.04 -15.66 20.72
CA GLY A 508 -6.03 -16.17 19.82
C GLY A 508 -6.66 -16.95 18.68
N ILE A 509 -6.00 -16.92 17.53
CA ILE A 509 -6.41 -17.65 16.33
C ILE A 509 -5.27 -18.57 15.92
N GLU A 510 -5.60 -19.79 15.52
CA GLU A 510 -4.69 -20.71 14.87
C GLU A 510 -5.31 -21.20 13.56
N ASP A 511 -4.76 -20.76 12.44
CA ASP A 511 -5.17 -21.19 11.10
C ASP A 511 -4.15 -22.13 10.47
N ASN A 512 -4.67 -23.18 9.83
CA ASN A 512 -3.89 -24.06 8.96
C ASN A 512 -4.37 -23.85 7.52
N LEU A 513 -3.60 -23.08 6.77
CA LEU A 513 -3.97 -22.58 5.46
C LEU A 513 -3.20 -23.34 4.37
N TRP A 514 -3.82 -23.50 3.22
CA TRP A 514 -3.11 -23.99 2.05
C TRP A 514 -3.58 -23.25 0.80
N GLY A 515 -2.64 -22.97 -0.08
CA GLY A 515 -2.90 -22.34 -1.34
C GLY A 515 -2.07 -22.93 -2.44
N GLY A 516 -2.35 -22.54 -3.66
CA GLY A 516 -1.57 -23.00 -4.79
C GLY A 516 -2.14 -22.54 -6.11
N LYS A 517 -1.35 -22.73 -7.15
CA LYS A 517 -1.68 -22.34 -8.52
C LYS A 517 -1.35 -23.47 -9.47
N ILE A 518 -2.25 -23.75 -10.40
CA ILE A 518 -2.02 -24.63 -11.54
C ILE A 518 -2.13 -23.75 -12.78
N THR A 519 -1.11 -23.78 -13.63
CA THR A 519 -1.09 -23.00 -14.87
C THR A 519 -0.70 -23.88 -16.04
N LEU A 520 -1.41 -23.75 -17.13
CA LEU A 520 -1.06 -24.29 -18.44
C LEU A 520 -0.74 -23.12 -19.36
N GLU A 521 0.48 -23.14 -19.91
CA GLU A 521 0.95 -22.20 -20.93
C GLU A 521 1.00 -22.91 -22.29
N HIS A 522 0.60 -22.22 -23.33
CA HIS A 522 0.69 -22.74 -24.69
C HIS A 522 1.03 -21.64 -25.70
N ASP A 523 2.16 -21.76 -26.37
CA ASP A 523 2.53 -20.88 -27.46
C ASP A 523 1.74 -21.24 -28.72
N LEU A 524 0.74 -20.41 -29.05
CA LEU A 524 -0.03 -20.53 -30.28
C LEU A 524 0.88 -20.27 -31.49
N THR A 525 1.72 -19.26 -31.37
CA THR A 525 2.79 -18.90 -32.30
C THR A 525 4.03 -18.48 -31.50
N ASP A 526 5.10 -18.09 -32.14
CA ASP A 526 6.28 -17.56 -31.43
C ASP A 526 6.01 -16.19 -30.80
N GLU A 527 4.98 -15.46 -31.27
CA GLU A 527 4.57 -14.13 -30.79
C GLU A 527 3.29 -14.15 -29.93
N GLN A 528 2.67 -15.32 -29.72
CA GLN A 528 1.37 -15.40 -29.00
C GLN A 528 1.39 -16.53 -28.00
N MET A 529 1.22 -16.19 -26.74
CA MET A 529 1.11 -17.14 -25.62
C MET A 529 -0.29 -17.08 -25.01
N LEU A 530 -0.99 -18.22 -25.01
CA LEU A 530 -2.22 -18.44 -24.27
C LEU A 530 -1.89 -19.10 -22.94
N PHE A 531 -2.48 -18.64 -21.86
CA PHE A 531 -2.42 -19.34 -20.59
C PHE A 531 -3.81 -19.53 -19.97
N ALA A 532 -3.92 -20.57 -19.16
CA ALA A 532 -5.08 -20.77 -18.28
C ALA A 532 -4.57 -21.14 -16.89
N SER A 533 -5.14 -20.55 -15.86
CA SER A 533 -4.75 -20.82 -14.48
C SER A 533 -5.94 -20.98 -13.55
N VAL A 534 -5.74 -21.82 -12.54
CA VAL A 534 -6.62 -21.94 -11.38
C VAL A 534 -5.77 -21.72 -10.14
N THR A 535 -6.13 -20.73 -9.34
CA THR A 535 -5.42 -20.37 -8.11
C THR A 535 -6.35 -20.49 -6.92
N ARG A 536 -5.95 -21.23 -5.89
CA ARG A 536 -6.56 -21.14 -4.58
C ARG A 536 -5.74 -20.18 -3.72
N GLY A 537 -6.35 -19.06 -3.38
CA GLY A 537 -5.85 -18.09 -2.41
C GLY A 537 -6.56 -18.24 -1.06
N TYR A 538 -6.10 -17.48 -0.10
CA TYR A 538 -6.70 -17.35 1.24
C TYR A 538 -6.26 -16.03 1.86
N LYS A 539 -7.07 -15.54 2.80
CA LYS A 539 -6.68 -14.51 3.77
C LYS A 539 -6.80 -15.15 5.17
N ALA A 540 -5.81 -14.95 6.03
CA ALA A 540 -5.83 -15.48 7.39
C ALA A 540 -6.93 -14.81 8.22
N GLY A 541 -7.38 -15.48 9.26
CA GLY A 541 -8.18 -14.88 10.31
C GLY A 541 -7.38 -13.84 11.08
N GLY A 542 -8.05 -12.94 11.75
CA GLY A 542 -7.41 -11.83 12.46
C GLY A 542 -8.26 -11.29 13.61
N ALA A 543 -7.82 -10.16 14.15
CA ALA A 543 -8.49 -9.51 15.27
C ALA A 543 -8.84 -8.05 14.95
N ASN A 544 -9.95 -7.58 15.50
CA ASN A 544 -10.38 -6.19 15.41
C ASN A 544 -9.64 -5.34 16.45
N THR A 545 -8.44 -4.89 16.10
CA THR A 545 -7.48 -4.27 17.04
C THR A 545 -7.84 -2.86 17.45
N GLY A 546 -8.53 -2.10 16.60
CA GLY A 546 -8.76 -0.68 16.79
C GLY A 546 -10.21 -0.29 17.00
N ALA A 547 -11.13 -1.23 17.18
CA ALA A 547 -12.54 -0.92 17.27
C ALA A 547 -12.96 -0.52 18.68
N PHE A 548 -13.79 0.53 18.82
CA PHE A 548 -14.60 0.76 20.00
C PHE A 548 -15.70 -0.29 20.05
N ARG A 549 -15.38 -1.49 20.58
CA ARG A 549 -16.27 -2.64 20.56
C ARG A 549 -17.22 -2.65 21.75
N ALA A 550 -18.49 -3.00 21.51
CA ALA A 550 -19.36 -3.44 22.57
C ALA A 550 -19.06 -4.90 22.96
N VAL A 551 -19.49 -5.31 24.15
CA VAL A 551 -19.24 -6.68 24.70
C VAL A 551 -19.68 -7.81 23.77
N ASP A 552 -20.67 -7.58 22.92
CA ASP A 552 -21.23 -8.58 21.98
C ASP A 552 -20.62 -8.49 20.56
N ASP A 553 -19.70 -7.56 20.30
CA ASP A 553 -19.06 -7.42 18.98
C ASP A 553 -17.96 -8.48 18.79
N PRO A 554 -17.71 -8.94 17.55
CA PRO A 554 -16.67 -9.92 17.31
C PRO A 554 -15.27 -9.34 17.58
N SER A 555 -14.53 -9.99 18.49
CA SER A 555 -13.12 -9.65 18.74
C SER A 555 -12.19 -10.17 17.64
N THR A 556 -12.58 -11.26 17.00
CA THR A 556 -11.82 -11.99 15.98
C THR A 556 -12.73 -12.35 14.81
N TYR A 557 -12.13 -12.63 13.67
CA TYR A 557 -12.80 -13.14 12.47
C TYR A 557 -12.00 -14.30 11.88
N ASP A 558 -12.70 -15.22 11.22
CA ASP A 558 -12.13 -16.43 10.63
C ASP A 558 -11.43 -16.17 9.30
N SER A 559 -10.63 -17.12 8.84
CA SER A 559 -9.96 -17.07 7.54
C SER A 559 -10.95 -17.10 6.36
N GLU A 560 -10.59 -16.41 5.27
CA GLU A 560 -11.31 -16.40 4.00
C GLU A 560 -10.60 -17.29 2.97
N THR A 561 -11.36 -17.95 2.11
CA THR A 561 -10.86 -18.72 0.96
C THR A 561 -11.29 -18.13 -0.37
N LEU A 562 -10.36 -18.10 -1.34
CA LEU A 562 -10.60 -17.56 -2.68
C LEU A 562 -10.21 -18.60 -3.74
N TRP A 563 -11.09 -18.79 -4.75
CA TRP A 563 -10.76 -19.52 -5.96
C TRP A 563 -10.79 -18.58 -7.16
N ASN A 564 -9.66 -18.45 -7.84
CA ASN A 564 -9.51 -17.57 -9.01
C ASN A 564 -9.22 -18.40 -10.25
N TYR A 565 -10.03 -18.20 -11.29
CA TYR A 565 -9.93 -18.85 -12.60
C TYR A 565 -9.58 -17.79 -13.63
N GLU A 566 -8.49 -17.96 -14.36
CA GLU A 566 -8.03 -17.01 -15.36
C GLU A 566 -7.76 -17.68 -16.70
N ILE A 567 -8.06 -16.95 -17.77
CA ILE A 567 -7.58 -17.23 -19.13
C ILE A 567 -6.99 -15.93 -19.66
N GLY A 568 -5.73 -15.99 -20.10
CA GLY A 568 -5.04 -14.83 -20.65
C GLY A 568 -4.36 -15.11 -21.97
N LEU A 569 -4.25 -14.06 -22.78
CA LEU A 569 -3.58 -14.05 -24.07
C LEU A 569 -2.59 -12.88 -24.11
N ASN A 570 -1.32 -13.19 -24.15
CA ASN A 570 -0.25 -12.24 -24.38
C ASN A 570 0.20 -12.34 -25.83
N SER A 571 0.27 -11.23 -26.54
CA SER A 571 0.53 -11.24 -27.98
C SER A 571 1.36 -10.07 -28.43
N GLN A 572 2.30 -10.36 -29.31
CA GLN A 572 3.00 -9.37 -30.13
C GLN A 572 2.43 -9.40 -31.55
N TRP A 573 2.22 -8.24 -32.14
CA TRP A 573 1.68 -8.08 -33.48
C TRP A 573 2.57 -7.18 -34.31
N PHE A 574 2.54 -7.35 -35.64
CA PHE A 574 3.25 -6.48 -36.56
C PHE A 574 4.76 -6.40 -36.29
N GLU A 575 5.40 -7.56 -36.10
CA GLU A 575 6.85 -7.68 -35.83
C GLU A 575 7.23 -6.94 -34.50
N GLY A 576 6.42 -7.09 -33.44
CA GLY A 576 6.67 -6.50 -32.12
C GLY A 576 6.31 -5.02 -31.99
N LYS A 577 5.63 -4.43 -33.00
CA LYS A 577 5.19 -3.01 -32.88
C LYS A 577 3.99 -2.80 -31.99
N VAL A 578 3.20 -3.82 -31.78
CA VAL A 578 2.03 -3.77 -30.87
C VAL A 578 2.14 -4.95 -29.92
N GLU A 579 2.06 -4.66 -28.64
CA GLU A 579 1.93 -5.66 -27.59
C GLU A 579 0.54 -5.56 -26.96
N THR A 580 -0.09 -6.69 -26.72
CA THR A 580 -1.39 -6.76 -26.08
C THR A 580 -1.40 -7.85 -25.03
N LYS A 581 -2.02 -7.56 -23.88
CA LYS A 581 -2.32 -8.51 -22.83
C LYS A 581 -3.81 -8.45 -22.56
N LEU A 582 -4.43 -9.60 -22.52
CA LEU A 582 -5.85 -9.74 -22.24
C LEU A 582 -6.03 -10.85 -21.20
N THR A 583 -6.68 -10.56 -20.09
CA THR A 583 -7.02 -11.56 -19.06
C THR A 583 -8.50 -11.47 -18.71
N LEU A 584 -9.18 -12.60 -18.81
CA LEU A 584 -10.52 -12.82 -18.26
C LEU A 584 -10.35 -13.54 -16.93
N PHE A 585 -11.09 -13.11 -15.91
CA PHE A 585 -11.02 -13.72 -14.59
C PHE A 585 -12.41 -13.93 -13.99
N TYR A 586 -12.54 -14.98 -13.18
CA TYR A 586 -13.64 -15.22 -12.26
C TYR A 586 -13.08 -15.66 -10.92
N LEU A 587 -13.48 -14.98 -9.86
CA LEU A 587 -12.99 -15.17 -8.50
C LEU A 587 -14.18 -15.41 -7.58
N ASP A 588 -14.18 -16.55 -6.89
CA ASP A 588 -15.17 -17.00 -5.92
C ASP A 588 -14.55 -16.90 -4.52
N ARG A 589 -15.18 -16.14 -3.64
CA ARG A 589 -14.79 -15.92 -2.25
C ARG A 589 -15.79 -16.62 -1.33
N SER A 590 -15.28 -17.42 -0.41
CA SER A 590 -16.05 -18.05 0.65
C SER A 590 -15.64 -17.49 2.00
N ASP A 591 -16.63 -17.22 2.84
CA ASP A 591 -16.45 -16.59 4.16
C ASP A 591 -15.71 -15.24 4.03
N ALA A 592 -16.19 -14.41 3.08
CA ALA A 592 -15.53 -13.15 2.73
C ALA A 592 -15.41 -12.23 3.95
N GLN A 593 -14.19 -11.82 4.24
CA GLN A 593 -13.91 -10.82 5.26
C GLN A 593 -14.29 -9.45 4.71
N LEU A 594 -15.37 -8.92 5.21
CA LEU A 594 -15.89 -7.60 4.83
C LEU A 594 -15.91 -6.69 6.05
N ARG A 595 -15.57 -5.44 5.81
CA ARG A 595 -15.69 -4.43 6.83
C ARG A 595 -17.10 -3.90 6.90
N ASP A 596 -17.62 -3.81 8.10
CA ASP A 596 -18.91 -3.22 8.43
C ASP A 596 -18.74 -2.07 9.44
N SER A 597 -19.78 -1.27 9.59
CA SER A 597 -19.82 -0.17 10.53
C SER A 597 -21.21 -0.03 11.14
N ASP A 598 -21.26 0.29 12.40
CA ASP A 598 -22.50 0.70 13.06
C ASP A 598 -22.29 1.91 13.97
N GLY A 599 -23.36 2.62 14.31
CA GLY A 599 -23.39 3.81 15.15
C GLY A 599 -24.06 3.58 16.49
N ALA A 600 -23.85 2.42 17.13
CA ALA A 600 -24.46 2.13 18.42
C ALA A 600 -23.72 2.83 19.58
N GLY A 601 -24.48 3.41 20.52
CA GLY A 601 -23.94 3.97 21.76
C GLY A 601 -23.26 5.33 21.67
N GLY A 602 -23.43 6.06 20.55
CA GLY A 602 -22.83 7.40 20.37
C GLY A 602 -21.44 7.36 19.74
N PHE A 603 -20.83 6.19 19.59
CA PHE A 603 -19.58 5.99 18.87
C PHE A 603 -19.85 5.37 17.50
N PHE A 604 -19.10 5.80 16.51
CA PHE A 604 -19.05 5.14 15.21
C PHE A 604 -18.03 4.01 15.29
N ARG A 605 -18.46 2.77 14.98
CA ARG A 605 -17.63 1.58 15.12
C ARG A 605 -17.41 0.93 13.78
N TYR A 606 -16.16 0.53 13.53
CA TYR A 606 -15.77 -0.30 12.39
C TYR A 606 -15.24 -1.64 12.88
N PHE A 607 -15.64 -2.70 12.23
CA PHE A 607 -15.13 -4.04 12.50
C PHE A 607 -15.14 -4.90 11.24
N THR A 608 -14.24 -5.85 11.18
CA THR A 608 -14.20 -6.87 10.14
C THR A 608 -14.91 -8.11 10.64
N ASP A 609 -15.75 -8.71 9.78
CA ASP A 609 -16.45 -9.96 10.05
C ASP A 609 -16.57 -10.80 8.78
N ASN A 610 -16.82 -12.11 8.91
CA ASN A 610 -17.04 -13.01 7.81
C ASN A 610 -18.49 -12.92 7.31
N GLN A 611 -18.72 -12.23 6.19
CA GLN A 611 -20.04 -11.83 5.69
C GLN A 611 -20.51 -12.66 4.49
N GLY A 612 -20.38 -13.98 4.56
CA GLY A 612 -20.88 -14.90 3.53
C GLY A 612 -19.96 -15.00 2.30
N ASN A 613 -20.55 -15.21 1.11
CA ASN A 613 -19.80 -15.42 -0.12
C ASN A 613 -19.83 -14.19 -1.03
N ALA A 614 -18.81 -14.05 -1.86
CA ALA A 614 -18.76 -13.00 -2.88
C ALA A 614 -18.12 -13.50 -4.18
N ASP A 615 -18.68 -13.09 -5.30
CA ASP A 615 -18.16 -13.36 -6.65
C ASP A 615 -17.61 -12.08 -7.26
N HIS A 616 -16.42 -12.14 -7.87
CA HIS A 616 -15.85 -11.06 -8.68
C HIS A 616 -15.48 -11.61 -10.06
N TYR A 617 -15.88 -10.92 -11.12
CA TYR A 617 -15.51 -11.33 -12.47
C TYR A 617 -15.29 -10.13 -13.38
N GLY A 618 -14.43 -10.30 -14.37
CA GLY A 618 -14.12 -9.19 -15.24
C GLY A 618 -13.09 -9.50 -16.31
N LEU A 619 -12.60 -8.40 -16.86
CA LEU A 619 -11.62 -8.39 -17.94
C LEU A 619 -10.57 -7.33 -17.64
N GLU A 620 -9.31 -7.66 -17.90
CA GLU A 620 -8.19 -6.72 -17.91
C GLU A 620 -7.50 -6.79 -19.27
N ALA A 621 -7.36 -5.62 -19.88
CA ALA A 621 -6.73 -5.48 -21.19
C ALA A 621 -5.67 -4.36 -21.12
N GLU A 622 -4.48 -4.63 -21.60
CA GLU A 622 -3.40 -3.65 -21.74
C GLU A 622 -2.83 -3.71 -23.15
N ALA A 623 -2.45 -2.57 -23.70
CA ALA A 623 -1.87 -2.48 -25.02
C ALA A 623 -0.76 -1.41 -25.06
N TYR A 624 0.33 -1.74 -25.77
CA TYR A 624 1.41 -0.83 -26.12
C TYR A 624 1.58 -0.86 -27.64
N TRP A 625 1.62 0.31 -28.27
CA TRP A 625 1.71 0.43 -29.71
C TRP A 625 2.74 1.48 -30.12
N TYR A 626 3.82 1.04 -30.76
CA TYR A 626 4.76 1.89 -31.49
C TYR A 626 4.15 2.28 -32.85
N VAL A 627 3.44 3.41 -32.85
CA VAL A 627 2.82 3.95 -34.08
C VAL A 627 3.91 4.34 -35.09
N SER A 628 5.00 4.90 -34.58
CA SER A 628 6.18 5.30 -35.35
C SER A 628 7.38 5.41 -34.40
N ASN A 629 8.58 5.70 -34.94
CA ASN A 629 9.78 5.95 -34.12
C ASN A 629 9.63 7.11 -33.12
N ASN A 630 8.62 7.93 -33.29
CA ASN A 630 8.40 9.15 -32.51
C ASN A 630 7.11 9.13 -31.68
N ILE A 631 6.23 8.16 -31.93
CA ILE A 631 4.91 8.11 -31.25
C ILE A 631 4.70 6.71 -30.68
N THR A 632 4.50 6.68 -29.38
CA THR A 632 4.04 5.50 -28.64
C THR A 632 2.65 5.78 -28.06
N VAL A 633 1.76 4.83 -28.18
CA VAL A 633 0.43 4.87 -27.54
C VAL A 633 0.34 3.66 -26.62
N SER A 634 -0.08 3.88 -25.39
CA SER A 634 -0.35 2.82 -24.42
C SER A 634 -1.67 3.02 -23.75
N GLY A 635 -2.24 1.95 -23.21
CA GLY A 635 -3.49 2.06 -22.44
C GLY A 635 -3.86 0.76 -21.77
N GLY A 636 -4.73 0.89 -20.77
CA GLY A 636 -5.26 -0.21 -19.99
C GLY A 636 -6.76 -0.01 -19.75
N LEU A 637 -7.49 -1.11 -19.68
CA LEU A 637 -8.91 -1.18 -19.36
C LEU A 637 -9.13 -2.32 -18.38
N GLY A 638 -9.73 -2.00 -17.21
CA GLY A 638 -10.29 -2.95 -16.27
C GLY A 638 -11.81 -2.91 -16.34
N LEU A 639 -12.45 -4.06 -16.46
CA LEU A 639 -13.88 -4.23 -16.24
C LEU A 639 -14.06 -5.14 -15.03
N LEU A 640 -14.97 -4.76 -14.13
CA LEU A 640 -15.21 -5.50 -12.90
C LEU A 640 -16.69 -5.51 -12.56
N GLU A 641 -17.19 -6.66 -12.19
CA GLU A 641 -18.49 -6.82 -11.54
C GLU A 641 -18.30 -7.67 -10.28
N SER A 642 -18.89 -7.25 -9.16
CA SER A 642 -18.90 -7.98 -7.90
C SER A 642 -20.34 -8.28 -7.48
N LYS A 643 -20.53 -9.43 -6.80
CA LYS A 643 -21.80 -9.82 -6.18
C LYS A 643 -21.49 -10.42 -4.82
N SER A 644 -22.33 -10.15 -3.84
CA SER A 644 -22.19 -10.68 -2.49
C SER A 644 -23.53 -11.18 -1.97
N ASP A 645 -23.48 -12.24 -1.16
CA ASP A 645 -24.64 -12.71 -0.39
C ASP A 645 -25.02 -11.74 0.75
N TYR A 646 -24.08 -10.89 1.16
CA TYR A 646 -24.25 -9.90 2.23
C TYR A 646 -25.06 -8.68 1.77
N THR A 647 -24.79 -8.18 0.56
CA THR A 647 -25.49 -7.02 -0.01
C THR A 647 -26.34 -7.46 -1.20
N ASP A 648 -27.42 -6.71 -1.49
CA ASP A 648 -28.27 -6.91 -2.69
C ASP A 648 -27.71 -6.18 -3.93
N ARG A 649 -26.42 -5.76 -3.90
CA ARG A 649 -25.74 -4.93 -4.89
C ARG A 649 -24.26 -5.27 -4.98
N GLU A 650 -23.53 -4.54 -5.83
CA GLU A 650 -22.07 -4.62 -5.90
C GLU A 650 -21.44 -4.24 -4.53
N LEU A 651 -20.32 -4.86 -4.23
CA LEU A 651 -19.50 -4.49 -3.08
C LEU A 651 -18.92 -3.07 -3.24
N SER A 652 -18.55 -2.46 -2.13
CA SER A 652 -17.86 -1.17 -2.15
C SER A 652 -16.51 -1.25 -2.87
N ASN A 653 -16.03 -0.09 -3.37
CA ASN A 653 -14.76 0.06 -4.08
C ASN A 653 -14.56 -0.89 -5.28
N THR A 654 -15.67 -1.23 -5.97
CA THR A 654 -15.66 -2.07 -7.16
C THR A 654 -16.26 -1.32 -8.35
N PRO A 655 -15.51 -0.34 -8.94
CA PRO A 655 -15.98 0.37 -10.12
C PRO A 655 -16.19 -0.61 -11.29
N SER A 656 -17.29 -0.41 -12.03
CA SER A 656 -17.61 -1.27 -13.18
C SER A 656 -16.56 -1.20 -14.29
N PHE A 657 -15.80 -0.10 -14.37
CA PHE A 657 -14.63 0.02 -15.22
C PHE A 657 -13.60 0.99 -14.64
N THR A 658 -12.32 0.75 -14.98
CA THR A 658 -11.20 1.67 -14.82
C THR A 658 -10.46 1.73 -16.15
N PHE A 659 -9.87 2.87 -16.50
CA PHE A 659 -9.10 2.98 -17.72
C PHE A 659 -7.92 3.92 -17.58
N ASN A 660 -6.89 3.67 -18.38
CA ASN A 660 -5.85 4.64 -18.70
C ASN A 660 -5.59 4.64 -20.22
N ALA A 661 -5.20 5.78 -20.76
CA ALA A 661 -4.78 5.92 -22.14
C ALA A 661 -3.69 7.00 -22.21
N ARG A 662 -2.57 6.70 -22.84
CA ARG A 662 -1.41 7.59 -22.91
C ARG A 662 -0.85 7.65 -24.32
N ILE A 663 -0.43 8.83 -24.72
CA ILE A 663 0.35 9.06 -25.92
C ILE A 663 1.65 9.76 -25.55
N ASP A 664 2.77 9.20 -25.98
CA ASP A 664 4.10 9.80 -25.88
C ASP A 664 4.57 10.21 -27.28
N TYR A 665 5.10 11.42 -27.40
CA TYR A 665 5.56 11.98 -28.65
C TYR A 665 6.97 12.56 -28.52
N GLU A 666 7.95 11.95 -29.18
CA GLU A 666 9.29 12.47 -29.35
C GLU A 666 9.31 13.49 -30.50
N ILE A 667 9.24 14.78 -30.19
CA ILE A 667 9.11 15.88 -31.17
C ILE A 667 10.38 16.01 -32.03
N GLY A 668 11.51 15.54 -31.49
CA GLY A 668 12.84 15.64 -32.12
C GLY A 668 13.70 16.74 -31.52
N ASN A 669 14.99 16.70 -31.80
CA ASN A 669 16.01 17.61 -31.22
C ASN A 669 15.98 17.66 -29.68
N GLY A 670 15.60 16.56 -29.02
CA GLY A 670 15.50 16.46 -27.57
C GLY A 670 14.14 16.88 -26.97
N PHE A 671 13.23 17.45 -27.73
CA PHE A 671 11.89 17.79 -27.25
C PHE A 671 10.97 16.57 -27.24
N PHE A 672 10.20 16.43 -26.18
CA PHE A 672 9.14 15.42 -26.05
C PHE A 672 7.87 16.03 -25.45
N ALA A 673 6.76 15.33 -25.63
CA ALA A 673 5.50 15.65 -24.98
C ALA A 673 4.72 14.34 -24.69
N ASN A 674 3.89 14.36 -23.66
CA ASN A 674 2.94 13.30 -23.40
C ASN A 674 1.58 13.85 -22.98
N LEU A 675 0.56 13.04 -23.15
CA LEU A 675 -0.78 13.27 -22.62
C LEU A 675 -1.33 11.93 -22.15
N GLU A 676 -1.86 11.90 -20.94
CA GLU A 676 -2.45 10.73 -20.31
C GLU A 676 -3.87 11.06 -19.84
N ALA A 677 -4.80 10.13 -20.04
CA ALA A 677 -6.13 10.16 -19.46
C ALA A 677 -6.30 8.94 -18.55
N VAL A 678 -6.78 9.15 -17.33
CA VAL A 678 -7.09 8.09 -16.37
C VAL A 678 -8.50 8.31 -15.84
N GLY A 679 -9.20 7.24 -15.49
CA GLY A 679 -10.56 7.41 -14.96
C GLY A 679 -11.19 6.11 -14.48
N SER A 680 -12.35 6.29 -13.83
CA SER A 680 -13.11 5.22 -13.20
C SER A 680 -14.61 5.44 -13.39
N GLY A 681 -15.37 4.35 -13.43
CA GLY A 681 -16.83 4.37 -13.32
C GLY A 681 -17.29 4.73 -11.91
N GLU A 682 -18.60 4.98 -11.77
CA GLU A 682 -19.19 5.14 -10.44
C GLU A 682 -19.16 3.84 -9.64
N TYR A 683 -19.08 3.92 -8.32
CA TYR A 683 -19.09 2.76 -7.43
C TYR A 683 -19.55 3.11 -6.01
N TYR A 684 -20.00 2.11 -5.26
CA TYR A 684 -20.39 2.28 -3.88
C TYR A 684 -19.16 2.52 -2.98
N GLU A 685 -19.29 3.50 -2.08
CA GLU A 685 -18.22 3.85 -1.13
C GLU A 685 -18.11 2.86 0.03
N SER A 686 -19.27 2.39 0.52
CA SER A 686 -19.38 1.52 1.68
C SER A 686 -20.33 0.35 1.42
N ASN A 687 -20.15 -0.73 2.17
CA ASN A 687 -21.11 -1.84 2.19
C ASN A 687 -22.36 -1.52 3.02
N SER A 688 -22.28 -0.59 3.98
CA SER A 688 -23.38 -0.25 4.90
C SER A 688 -24.38 0.77 4.35
N HIS A 689 -23.97 1.72 3.49
CA HIS A 689 -24.87 2.71 2.87
C HIS A 689 -24.89 2.63 1.34
N ARG A 690 -25.85 3.31 0.67
CA ARG A 690 -26.10 3.18 -0.79
C ARG A 690 -25.54 4.35 -1.60
N GLU A 691 -24.69 5.13 -1.03
CA GLU A 691 -24.09 6.26 -1.75
C GLU A 691 -22.94 5.80 -2.63
N LYS A 692 -22.80 6.51 -3.75
CA LYS A 692 -21.78 6.23 -4.75
C LYS A 692 -20.84 7.42 -4.90
N ARG A 693 -19.58 7.12 -5.15
CA ARG A 693 -18.65 8.07 -5.73
C ARG A 693 -18.95 8.24 -7.21
N ASN A 694 -18.77 9.46 -7.70
CA ASN A 694 -19.01 9.78 -9.09
C ASN A 694 -17.94 9.14 -10.00
N ALA A 695 -18.35 8.87 -11.26
CA ALA A 695 -17.39 8.55 -12.31
C ALA A 695 -16.56 9.79 -12.65
N PHE A 696 -15.27 9.60 -12.95
CA PHE A 696 -14.37 10.69 -13.30
C PHE A 696 -13.44 10.34 -14.45
N ALA A 697 -12.88 11.38 -15.08
CA ALA A 697 -11.81 11.25 -16.07
C ALA A 697 -10.84 12.43 -15.96
N VAL A 698 -9.63 12.15 -15.51
CA VAL A 698 -8.56 13.13 -15.30
C VAL A 698 -7.55 13.06 -16.43
N PHE A 699 -7.09 14.24 -16.89
CA PHE A 699 -6.08 14.35 -17.92
C PHE A 699 -4.80 14.95 -17.34
N ASN A 700 -3.68 14.26 -17.54
CA ASN A 700 -2.34 14.68 -17.14
C ASN A 700 -1.48 14.85 -18.40
N GLY A 701 -0.50 15.73 -18.37
CA GLY A 701 0.39 15.88 -19.51
C GLY A 701 1.67 16.59 -19.18
N ALA A 702 2.65 16.42 -20.06
CA ALA A 702 3.93 17.11 -19.91
C ALA A 702 4.55 17.46 -21.26
N ILE A 703 5.39 18.50 -21.23
CA ILE A 703 6.29 18.87 -22.31
C ILE A 703 7.68 19.02 -21.73
N GLY A 704 8.68 18.42 -22.38
CA GLY A 704 10.05 18.48 -21.87
C GLY A 704 11.11 18.56 -22.93
N TYR A 705 12.35 18.73 -22.45
CA TYR A 705 13.56 18.81 -23.25
C TYR A 705 14.68 17.98 -22.63
N ARG A 706 15.29 17.09 -23.42
CA ARG A 706 16.44 16.25 -23.02
C ARG A 706 17.69 16.66 -23.76
N HIS A 707 18.78 16.87 -23.04
CA HIS A 707 20.08 17.19 -23.64
C HIS A 707 21.24 16.83 -22.68
N GLU A 708 22.19 16.02 -23.14
CA GLU A 708 23.45 15.68 -22.42
C GLU A 708 23.25 15.34 -20.92
N GLY A 709 22.34 14.39 -20.62
CA GLY A 709 22.02 13.96 -19.26
C GLY A 709 20.99 14.86 -18.54
N TRP A 710 20.70 16.06 -19.02
CA TRP A 710 19.65 16.91 -18.49
C TRP A 710 18.29 16.56 -19.08
N THR A 711 17.29 16.56 -18.21
CA THR A 711 15.86 16.54 -18.59
C THR A 711 15.16 17.69 -17.85
N LEU A 712 14.52 18.56 -18.59
CA LEU A 712 13.64 19.60 -18.04
C LEU A 712 12.22 19.31 -18.47
N THR A 713 11.30 19.19 -17.52
CA THR A 713 9.89 18.84 -17.76
C THR A 713 8.97 19.89 -17.15
N LEU A 714 8.10 20.46 -17.95
CA LEU A 714 6.91 21.17 -17.50
C LEU A 714 5.75 20.19 -17.51
N TRP A 715 5.13 19.96 -16.38
CA TRP A 715 4.04 19.02 -16.24
C TRP A 715 2.79 19.68 -15.67
N GLY A 716 1.64 19.07 -15.95
CA GLY A 716 0.36 19.43 -15.35
C GLY A 716 -0.45 18.19 -15.05
N LYS A 717 -1.02 18.17 -13.87
CA LYS A 717 -1.95 17.13 -13.38
C LYS A 717 -3.35 17.74 -13.41
N ASN A 718 -4.36 16.91 -13.63
CA ASN A 718 -5.76 17.33 -13.71
C ASN A 718 -5.97 18.56 -14.59
N LEU A 719 -5.50 18.52 -15.85
CA LEU A 719 -5.43 19.68 -16.78
C LEU A 719 -6.76 20.39 -17.02
N PHE A 720 -7.89 19.75 -16.78
CA PHE A 720 -9.22 20.29 -16.99
C PHE A 720 -9.98 20.59 -15.70
N ASP A 721 -9.27 20.48 -14.55
CA ASP A 721 -9.81 20.74 -13.22
C ASP A 721 -11.08 19.95 -12.93
N GLU A 722 -11.01 18.65 -13.22
CA GLU A 722 -12.10 17.70 -12.95
C GLU A 722 -12.26 17.51 -11.45
N ALA A 723 -13.43 17.82 -10.94
CA ALA A 723 -13.77 17.61 -9.53
C ALA A 723 -14.25 16.16 -9.32
N TYR A 724 -13.57 15.40 -8.45
CA TYR A 724 -13.98 14.07 -8.03
C TYR A 724 -13.55 13.84 -6.57
N GLU A 725 -14.14 12.83 -5.95
CA GLU A 725 -13.89 12.55 -4.54
C GLU A 725 -12.90 11.37 -4.38
N LYS A 726 -12.00 11.47 -3.39
CA LYS A 726 -11.18 10.34 -2.90
C LYS A 726 -11.97 9.47 -1.94
N ARG A 727 -12.88 10.09 -1.16
CA ARG A 727 -13.74 9.43 -0.19
C ARG A 727 -15.02 10.21 0.05
N VAL A 728 -16.10 9.48 0.37
CA VAL A 728 -17.39 10.04 0.80
C VAL A 728 -17.92 9.20 1.94
N PHE A 729 -18.45 9.84 2.97
CA PHE A 729 -19.16 9.14 4.02
C PHE A 729 -20.33 9.99 4.54
N PHE A 730 -21.19 9.38 5.35
CA PHE A 730 -22.35 10.02 5.94
C PHE A 730 -22.22 9.90 7.44
N PHE A 731 -22.44 11.03 8.10
CA PHE A 731 -22.40 11.11 9.54
C PHE A 731 -23.55 11.98 10.03
N ASP A 732 -24.19 11.56 11.13
CA ASP A 732 -25.18 12.36 11.81
C ASP A 732 -24.48 13.48 12.56
N ASN A 733 -24.65 14.71 12.10
CA ASN A 733 -24.06 15.87 12.74
C ASN A 733 -25.15 16.87 13.14
N PHE A 734 -24.88 17.65 14.19
CA PHE A 734 -25.65 18.81 14.56
C PHE A 734 -25.26 19.98 13.66
N HIS A 735 -26.18 20.46 12.83
CA HIS A 735 -25.93 21.66 12.06
C HIS A 735 -26.97 22.73 12.33
N PRO A 736 -26.56 24.01 12.43
CA PRO A 736 -27.46 25.12 12.76
C PRO A 736 -28.63 25.27 11.79
N ASP A 737 -28.42 24.98 10.49
CA ASP A 737 -29.43 25.14 9.45
C ASP A 737 -30.61 24.17 9.60
N ASP A 738 -30.42 23.02 10.23
CA ASP A 738 -31.47 22.04 10.52
C ASP A 738 -32.11 22.23 11.90
N GLY A 739 -31.70 23.27 12.62
CA GLY A 739 -32.20 23.57 13.97
C GLY A 739 -31.71 22.58 15.03
N PHE A 740 -30.46 22.05 14.86
CA PHE A 740 -29.84 21.08 15.78
C PHE A 740 -30.67 19.80 15.96
N VAL A 741 -31.22 19.28 14.89
CA VAL A 741 -31.93 18.00 14.91
C VAL A 741 -30.89 16.87 14.78
N LEU A 742 -30.70 16.11 15.84
CA LEU A 742 -29.94 14.87 15.81
C LEU A 742 -30.59 13.93 14.80
N GLY A 743 -29.78 13.44 13.80
CA GLY A 743 -30.26 12.49 12.81
C GLY A 743 -30.41 13.05 11.40
N SER A 744 -29.91 14.23 11.09
CA SER A 744 -29.71 14.63 9.70
C SER A 744 -28.42 14.01 9.17
N ASN A 745 -28.56 12.91 8.45
CA ASN A 745 -27.45 12.22 7.82
C ASN A 745 -26.80 13.14 6.76
N ARG A 746 -25.62 13.67 7.06
CA ARG A 746 -24.92 14.62 6.19
C ARG A 746 -23.79 13.98 5.44
N ARG A 747 -23.56 14.45 4.22
CA ARG A 747 -22.51 13.99 3.33
C ARG A 747 -21.22 14.75 3.57
N PHE A 748 -20.17 14.02 3.93
CA PHE A 748 -18.80 14.53 4.04
C PHE A 748 -17.99 14.04 2.84
N GLU A 749 -17.14 14.90 2.33
CA GLU A 749 -16.33 14.60 1.15
C GLU A 749 -14.86 14.91 1.40
N ASN A 750 -13.99 14.04 0.86
CA ASN A 750 -12.59 14.31 0.64
C ASN A 750 -12.40 14.49 -0.87
N PRO A 751 -12.40 15.75 -1.39
CA PRO A 751 -12.13 15.99 -2.79
C PRO A 751 -10.69 15.61 -3.15
N ALA A 752 -10.53 15.11 -4.38
CA ALA A 752 -9.22 14.83 -4.95
C ALA A 752 -8.48 16.11 -5.33
N ASP A 753 -7.19 15.97 -5.62
CA ASP A 753 -6.31 17.08 -5.93
C ASP A 753 -6.82 17.90 -7.13
N PRO A 754 -6.85 19.24 -7.04
CA PRO A 754 -7.26 20.13 -8.12
C PRO A 754 -6.28 20.10 -9.29
N GLN A 755 -6.48 20.97 -10.29
CA GLN A 755 -5.49 21.21 -11.31
C GLN A 755 -4.17 21.68 -10.67
N GLN A 756 -3.05 21.06 -11.05
CA GLN A 756 -1.72 21.40 -10.56
C GLN A 756 -0.71 21.51 -11.69
N PHE A 757 0.22 22.46 -11.61
CA PHE A 757 1.34 22.61 -12.53
C PHE A 757 2.67 22.66 -11.80
N GLY A 758 3.71 22.15 -12.46
CA GLY A 758 5.06 22.22 -11.92
C GLY A 758 6.15 22.03 -12.96
N ILE A 759 7.38 22.21 -12.50
CA ILE A 759 8.60 22.03 -13.30
C ILE A 759 9.54 21.12 -12.54
N THR A 760 10.03 20.09 -13.24
CA THR A 760 11.08 19.18 -12.74
C THR A 760 12.32 19.31 -13.61
N ALA A 761 13.47 19.49 -12.98
CA ALA A 761 14.77 19.43 -13.62
C ALA A 761 15.53 18.22 -13.09
N ASN A 762 15.99 17.35 -13.97
CA ASN A 762 16.72 16.13 -13.64
C ASN A 762 18.05 16.10 -14.40
N TYR A 763 19.13 15.67 -13.74
CA TYR A 763 20.44 15.45 -14.36
C TYR A 763 20.97 14.08 -13.99
N ARG A 764 21.37 13.30 -15.01
CA ARG A 764 21.98 11.98 -14.86
C ARG A 764 23.36 11.91 -15.51
N TRP A 765 24.28 11.18 -14.88
CA TRP A 765 25.64 10.93 -15.38
C TRP A 765 26.06 9.48 -15.23
#